data_50338fe571788e3820798324285d7c0c
#
_entry.id   50338fe571788e3820798324285d7c0c
#
_cell.length_a   1.000
_cell.length_b   1.000
_cell.length_c   1.000
_cell.angle_alpha   90.00
_cell.angle_beta   90.00
_cell.angle_gamma   90.00
#
_symmetry.space_group_name_H-M   'P 1'
#
loop_
_entity.id
_entity.type
_entity.pdbx_description
1 polymer ?
#
loop_
_entity_poly.entity_id
_entity_poly.type
_entity_poly.pdbx_seq_one_letter_code
_entity_poly.pdbx_strand_id
1 'polypeptide(L)'
;KYFCLCMFPYPSGNIHMGHIRNYSIGDIIARYKRMKGFNVLQPIGWDSFGLPAENAAIQRGVHPREWTLQNIAQMKVEFKSMGIGYDWDREVTTCLPEYYRWEQKLFTQFFEKDLAYKKTGQVNWCPKCETVLANEQVQEGACWRCDSPVTVKNLSQWYFKITAYADQLLSGHEQLEKKWPQRVLDMQKHWIGESQGGRIQFQIEGSSEKVEIFTTRPDTLFGVTFVTIAAAHPLAAKLCRAPQSIEQLEKIKKAVALRRPDEEIKEKKGFFTGSYAIHPLTKEKIPVWVGDFVVMEYGTGAVMAVPAHDQRDFEFATTYQLPIKRVIIPEGEHSSEPLKEAYTAPGVLVASGIFSGQDNELAKGAILTELEKKKLGVSTIQYRLRDWGVSRQRFWGAPIPIVYCKNCGTVPVPEKDLPVSLPMDVIFSGKQGNPLEHHPTFSKTQCPKCQKPARRETDTMDTFVESSWYYARYTDPHCSTGPFSKAKADYWLPVDYYVGGVEHACMHLLYSRFFHKILRDWGYLSGDEPFARLLTQGMVIKDGAKMSKSKGNVVTPGSILDRFGADTARLFSLFAAPPEKDLDWNEKGVEGCHRFLQRIWRLFYQHQSSLADPMVPESEISFSEKCLILRRKTHWMIQKMTDDIESEKFNVAISAAMELVNELYGALADNEKFFSSSEAKWTLQEAMRSLLLCLAPFAPHMMEELWHELGHRTFVTTAEWPKYRPELLVESKFTLVVQVNGKVRDRVEMAKGITKDDVQKLVLAMDKIKPFIEGKTLRQFIYVPEKIANVVVG
;
A
#
# COMPACT_ATOMS: atom_id res chain seq x y z
N LYS A 1 0.76 -12.89 20.80
CA LYS A 1 1.77 -12.52 19.82
C LYS A 1 1.38 -11.22 19.08
N TYR A 2 2.37 -10.47 18.61
CA TYR A 2 2.15 -9.29 17.76
C TYR A 2 3.34 -9.14 16.80
N PHE A 3 3.10 -9.20 15.49
CA PHE A 3 4.11 -9.02 14.48
C PHE A 3 3.98 -7.63 13.85
N CYS A 4 4.90 -6.74 14.19
CA CYS A 4 4.99 -5.38 13.63
C CYS A 4 6.11 -5.33 12.59
N LEU A 5 5.80 -4.98 11.36
CA LEU A 5 6.75 -4.97 10.26
C LEU A 5 6.64 -3.69 9.45
N CYS A 6 7.77 -3.03 9.21
CA CYS A 6 7.90 -1.99 8.21
C CYS A 6 8.52 -2.57 6.94
N MET A 7 8.13 -2.07 5.77
CA MET A 7 8.81 -2.43 4.52
C MET A 7 10.31 -2.20 4.68
N PHE A 8 11.11 -3.23 4.38
CA PHE A 8 12.55 -3.16 4.55
C PHE A 8 13.21 -2.22 3.53
N PRO A 9 14.32 -1.55 3.90
CA PRO A 9 14.95 -0.55 3.04
C PRO A 9 15.84 -1.15 1.97
N TYR A 10 16.02 -0.39 0.87
CA TYR A 10 17.08 -0.60 -0.10
C TYR A 10 18.38 0.03 0.43
N PRO A 11 19.48 -0.72 0.59
CA PRO A 11 20.74 -0.20 1.10
C PRO A 11 21.55 0.52 -0.01
N SER A 12 21.02 1.65 -0.51
CA SER A 12 21.61 2.42 -1.61
C SER A 12 22.31 3.71 -1.16
N GLY A 13 22.48 3.89 0.14
CA GLY A 13 23.11 5.05 0.78
C GLY A 13 22.62 5.24 2.21
N ASN A 14 22.91 6.41 2.81
CA ASN A 14 22.47 6.75 4.16
C ASN A 14 20.95 6.85 4.27
N ILE A 15 20.41 6.67 5.48
CA ILE A 15 19.00 6.91 5.76
C ILE A 15 18.63 8.38 5.49
N HIS A 16 17.34 8.62 5.28
CA HIS A 16 16.76 9.96 5.10
C HIS A 16 15.54 10.14 6.02
N MET A 17 15.00 11.35 6.09
CA MET A 17 13.90 11.66 6.99
C MET A 17 12.64 10.80 6.76
N GLY A 18 12.41 10.34 5.54
CA GLY A 18 11.34 9.36 5.24
C GLY A 18 11.56 8.01 5.93
N HIS A 19 12.81 7.54 6.00
CA HIS A 19 13.16 6.35 6.79
C HIS A 19 12.90 6.56 8.27
N ILE A 20 13.34 7.70 8.84
CA ILE A 20 13.09 8.03 10.26
C ILE A 20 11.61 7.95 10.56
N ARG A 21 10.77 8.58 9.74
CA ARG A 21 9.32 8.56 9.93
C ARG A 21 8.74 7.14 9.87
N ASN A 22 9.03 6.41 8.79
CA ASN A 22 8.51 5.06 8.57
C ASN A 22 8.83 4.12 9.74
N TYR A 23 10.10 4.07 10.10
CA TYR A 23 10.57 3.12 11.12
C TYR A 23 10.24 3.55 12.54
N SER A 24 10.12 4.86 12.82
CA SER A 24 9.62 5.34 14.12
C SER A 24 8.15 4.98 14.33
N ILE A 25 7.30 5.01 13.29
CA ILE A 25 5.89 4.57 13.39
C ILE A 25 5.82 3.11 13.83
N GLY A 26 6.53 2.22 13.15
CA GLY A 26 6.56 0.80 13.51
C GLY A 26 7.14 0.56 14.90
N ASP A 27 8.19 1.29 15.26
CA ASP A 27 8.87 1.15 16.55
C ASP A 27 7.98 1.56 17.73
N ILE A 28 7.19 2.63 17.58
CA ILE A 28 6.24 3.04 18.63
C ILE A 28 5.19 1.96 18.86
N ILE A 29 4.59 1.44 17.81
CA ILE A 29 3.58 0.37 17.93
C ILE A 29 4.20 -0.88 18.57
N ALA A 30 5.39 -1.28 18.15
CA ALA A 30 6.08 -2.45 18.70
C ALA A 30 6.40 -2.28 20.20
N ARG A 31 6.94 -1.13 20.61
CA ARG A 31 7.22 -0.81 22.02
C ARG A 31 5.94 -0.74 22.84
N TYR A 32 4.93 -0.04 22.35
CA TYR A 32 3.63 0.04 23.02
C TYR A 32 3.01 -1.36 23.21
N LYS A 33 2.97 -2.19 22.17
CA LYS A 33 2.43 -3.57 22.28
C LYS A 33 3.26 -4.44 23.25
N ARG A 34 4.58 -4.27 23.30
CA ARG A 34 5.44 -4.96 24.30
C ARG A 34 5.07 -4.54 25.72
N MET A 35 4.92 -3.23 25.98
CA MET A 35 4.47 -2.71 27.28
C MET A 35 3.05 -3.13 27.64
N LYS A 36 2.21 -3.47 26.65
CA LYS A 36 0.88 -4.09 26.83
C LYS A 36 0.93 -5.60 27.09
N GLY A 37 2.13 -6.20 27.19
CA GLY A 37 2.34 -7.62 27.50
C GLY A 37 2.32 -8.56 26.32
N PHE A 38 2.34 -8.07 25.07
CA PHE A 38 2.44 -8.93 23.89
C PHE A 38 3.86 -9.47 23.71
N ASN A 39 3.97 -10.71 23.21
CA ASN A 39 5.19 -11.19 22.60
C ASN A 39 5.31 -10.55 21.20
N VAL A 40 6.26 -9.62 21.03
CA VAL A 40 6.38 -8.78 19.85
C VAL A 40 7.54 -9.21 18.97
N LEU A 41 7.29 -9.43 17.68
CA LEU A 41 8.29 -9.59 16.63
C LEU A 41 8.39 -8.27 15.85
N GLN A 42 9.59 -7.65 15.85
CA GLN A 42 9.93 -6.46 15.08
C GLN A 42 11.29 -6.67 14.41
N PRO A 43 11.35 -7.38 13.27
CA PRO A 43 12.60 -7.68 12.59
C PRO A 43 13.05 -6.54 11.67
N ILE A 44 14.29 -6.64 11.22
CA ILE A 44 14.87 -5.77 10.17
C ILE A 44 15.56 -6.62 9.12
N GLY A 45 15.70 -6.10 7.92
CA GLY A 45 16.47 -6.69 6.83
C GLY A 45 16.71 -5.70 5.72
N TRP A 46 17.30 -6.21 4.65
CA TRP A 46 17.80 -5.38 3.56
C TRP A 46 17.33 -5.98 2.23
N ASP A 47 16.52 -5.21 1.50
CA ASP A 47 16.24 -5.48 0.09
C ASP A 47 17.47 -5.05 -0.71
N SER A 48 18.38 -5.98 -0.91
CA SER A 48 19.77 -5.66 -1.19
C SER A 48 20.22 -5.99 -2.61
N PHE A 49 19.36 -6.55 -3.44
CA PHE A 49 19.57 -6.66 -4.87
C PHE A 49 19.02 -5.44 -5.63
N GLY A 50 19.24 -5.39 -6.93
CA GLY A 50 18.60 -4.47 -7.86
C GLY A 50 19.46 -3.31 -8.37
N LEU A 51 18.87 -2.60 -9.31
CA LEU A 51 19.50 -1.53 -10.09
C LEU A 51 20.13 -0.38 -9.30
N PRO A 52 19.56 0.11 -8.17
CA PRO A 52 20.15 1.25 -7.49
C PRO A 52 21.56 0.96 -6.98
N ALA A 53 21.74 -0.22 -6.38
CA ALA A 53 23.05 -0.64 -5.87
C ALA A 53 24.02 -0.93 -7.01
N GLU A 54 23.56 -1.61 -8.07
CA GLU A 54 24.38 -1.90 -9.24
C GLU A 54 24.85 -0.62 -9.96
N ASN A 55 23.94 0.32 -10.24
CA ASN A 55 24.29 1.57 -10.90
C ASN A 55 25.25 2.44 -10.05
N ALA A 56 25.01 2.51 -8.73
CA ALA A 56 25.91 3.23 -7.83
C ALA A 56 27.32 2.59 -7.78
N ALA A 57 27.39 1.27 -7.78
CA ALA A 57 28.63 0.54 -7.80
C ALA A 57 29.41 0.75 -9.12
N ILE A 58 28.72 0.67 -10.27
CA ILE A 58 29.30 0.96 -11.60
C ILE A 58 29.87 2.38 -11.65
N GLN A 59 29.10 3.39 -11.19
CA GLN A 59 29.54 4.79 -11.18
C GLN A 59 30.78 5.02 -10.31
N ARG A 60 31.01 4.21 -9.29
CA ARG A 60 32.10 4.31 -8.33
C ARG A 60 33.29 3.36 -8.65
N GLY A 61 33.11 2.47 -9.63
CA GLY A 61 34.13 1.50 -10.00
C GLY A 61 34.37 0.41 -8.94
N VAL A 62 33.34 0.07 -8.14
CA VAL A 62 33.37 -0.97 -7.10
C VAL A 62 32.42 -2.11 -7.42
N HIS A 63 32.63 -3.28 -6.80
CA HIS A 63 31.68 -4.40 -6.96
C HIS A 63 30.35 -4.13 -6.23
N PRO A 64 29.17 -4.41 -6.85
CA PRO A 64 27.85 -4.16 -6.21
C PRO A 64 27.69 -4.78 -4.82
N ARG A 65 28.22 -5.98 -4.61
CA ARG A 65 28.20 -6.65 -3.30
C ARG A 65 28.92 -5.85 -2.22
N GLU A 66 30.12 -5.37 -2.50
CA GLU A 66 30.89 -4.58 -1.55
C GLU A 66 30.17 -3.28 -1.19
N TRP A 67 29.72 -2.57 -2.21
CA TRP A 67 28.95 -1.34 -2.06
C TRP A 67 27.69 -1.57 -1.20
N THR A 68 26.95 -2.61 -1.49
CA THR A 68 25.71 -2.96 -0.77
C THR A 68 25.99 -3.29 0.69
N LEU A 69 26.99 -4.14 0.99
CA LEU A 69 27.32 -4.54 2.36
C LEU A 69 27.88 -3.37 3.18
N GLN A 70 28.64 -2.45 2.56
CA GLN A 70 29.09 -1.21 3.22
C GLN A 70 27.92 -0.31 3.59
N ASN A 71 26.93 -0.12 2.69
CA ASN A 71 25.74 0.65 2.99
C ASN A 71 24.89 -0.01 4.09
N ILE A 72 24.73 -1.33 4.09
CA ILE A 72 24.06 -2.06 5.16
C ILE A 72 24.74 -1.77 6.51
N ALA A 73 26.06 -1.87 6.58
CA ALA A 73 26.81 -1.60 7.80
C ALA A 73 26.58 -0.15 8.30
N GLN A 74 26.62 0.83 7.39
CA GLN A 74 26.36 2.23 7.73
C GLN A 74 24.91 2.44 8.21
N MET A 75 23.92 1.93 7.49
CA MET A 75 22.51 2.07 7.88
C MET A 75 22.21 1.39 9.23
N LYS A 76 22.88 0.27 9.55
CA LYS A 76 22.79 -0.36 10.88
C LYS A 76 23.21 0.58 12.00
N VAL A 77 24.33 1.29 11.82
CA VAL A 77 24.79 2.29 12.78
C VAL A 77 23.76 3.40 12.93
N GLU A 78 23.23 3.89 11.82
CA GLU A 78 22.22 4.96 11.80
C GLU A 78 20.92 4.54 12.49
N PHE A 79 20.39 3.32 12.23
CA PHE A 79 19.20 2.82 12.92
C PHE A 79 19.40 2.58 14.40
N LYS A 80 20.59 2.10 14.81
CA LYS A 80 20.94 1.96 16.22
C LYS A 80 21.02 3.32 16.91
N SER A 81 21.60 4.34 16.27
CA SER A 81 21.65 5.72 16.82
C SER A 81 20.26 6.35 16.98
N MET A 82 19.30 5.95 16.11
CA MET A 82 17.89 6.35 16.21
C MET A 82 17.13 5.64 17.34
N GLY A 83 17.74 4.66 18.01
CA GLY A 83 17.10 3.90 19.06
C GLY A 83 15.93 3.02 18.59
N ILE A 84 15.95 2.53 17.34
CA ILE A 84 14.92 1.61 16.85
C ILE A 84 15.14 0.22 17.46
N GLY A 85 14.10 -0.32 18.07
CA GLY A 85 14.15 -1.56 18.87
C GLY A 85 13.98 -2.84 18.07
N TYR A 86 14.79 -3.03 17.03
CA TYR A 86 14.74 -4.22 16.19
C TYR A 86 15.27 -5.48 16.87
N ASP A 87 14.70 -6.62 16.48
CA ASP A 87 15.25 -7.96 16.74
C ASP A 87 16.36 -8.25 15.70
N TRP A 88 17.59 -7.82 16.01
CA TRP A 88 18.75 -7.95 15.13
C TRP A 88 19.16 -9.40 14.88
N ASP A 89 18.79 -10.36 15.75
CA ASP A 89 19.07 -11.78 15.54
C ASP A 89 18.21 -12.37 14.42
N ARG A 90 17.19 -11.64 13.98
CA ARG A 90 16.34 -12.03 12.86
C ARG A 90 16.61 -11.25 11.57
N GLU A 91 17.77 -10.60 11.52
CA GLU A 91 18.17 -9.84 10.31
C GLU A 91 18.26 -10.74 9.09
N VAL A 92 17.71 -10.27 7.95
CA VAL A 92 17.86 -10.92 6.65
C VAL A 92 18.47 -9.97 5.62
N THR A 93 19.27 -10.52 4.71
CA THR A 93 19.89 -9.77 3.61
C THR A 93 19.65 -10.52 2.32
N THR A 94 18.85 -9.97 1.42
CA THR A 94 18.33 -10.73 0.27
C THR A 94 19.41 -11.11 -0.73
N CYS A 95 20.50 -10.34 -0.84
CA CYS A 95 21.61 -10.66 -1.75
C CYS A 95 22.59 -11.74 -1.23
N LEU A 96 22.35 -12.28 -0.04
CA LEU A 96 23.18 -13.36 0.48
C LEU A 96 22.64 -14.74 0.07
N PRO A 97 23.53 -15.72 -0.21
CA PRO A 97 23.15 -17.07 -0.63
C PRO A 97 22.17 -17.78 0.30
N GLU A 98 22.24 -17.51 1.61
CA GLU A 98 21.37 -18.06 2.65
C GLU A 98 19.91 -17.63 2.50
N TYR A 99 19.67 -16.51 1.81
CA TYR A 99 18.33 -16.02 1.48
C TYR A 99 17.91 -16.49 0.08
N TYR A 100 18.63 -16.09 -0.97
CA TYR A 100 18.15 -16.29 -2.34
C TYR A 100 18.19 -17.76 -2.82
N ARG A 101 18.89 -18.67 -2.14
CA ARG A 101 18.76 -20.13 -2.42
C ARG A 101 17.32 -20.61 -2.28
N TRP A 102 16.59 -20.06 -1.33
CA TRP A 102 15.20 -20.44 -1.10
C TRP A 102 14.27 -19.82 -2.10
N GLU A 103 14.55 -18.61 -2.52
CA GLU A 103 13.87 -17.96 -3.64
C GLU A 103 14.06 -18.76 -4.93
N GLN A 104 15.27 -19.22 -5.21
CA GLN A 104 15.56 -20.10 -6.33
C GLN A 104 14.83 -21.45 -6.22
N LYS A 105 14.74 -22.03 -5.02
CA LYS A 105 13.92 -23.22 -4.78
C LYS A 105 12.45 -22.95 -5.07
N LEU A 106 11.90 -21.84 -4.61
CA LEU A 106 10.53 -21.46 -4.93
C LEU A 106 10.34 -21.30 -6.43
N PHE A 107 11.26 -20.64 -7.14
CA PHE A 107 11.21 -20.51 -8.59
C PHE A 107 11.15 -21.88 -9.30
N THR A 108 11.98 -22.86 -8.89
CA THR A 108 11.94 -24.21 -9.49
C THR A 108 10.60 -24.89 -9.25
N GLN A 109 9.99 -24.70 -8.08
CA GLN A 109 8.64 -25.20 -7.79
C GLN A 109 7.55 -24.50 -8.61
N PHE A 110 7.64 -23.15 -8.81
CA PHE A 110 6.77 -22.43 -9.73
C PHE A 110 6.83 -23.04 -11.14
N PHE A 111 8.05 -23.34 -11.63
CA PHE A 111 8.24 -23.96 -12.93
C PHE A 111 7.65 -25.38 -13.02
N GLU A 112 7.91 -26.23 -12.02
CA GLU A 112 7.42 -27.60 -11.98
C GLU A 112 5.89 -27.69 -11.87
N LYS A 113 5.26 -26.69 -11.28
CA LYS A 113 3.80 -26.58 -11.13
C LYS A 113 3.13 -25.75 -12.24
N ASP A 114 3.84 -25.48 -13.33
CA ASP A 114 3.36 -24.69 -14.47
C ASP A 114 2.87 -23.27 -14.11
N LEU A 115 3.41 -22.71 -13.03
CA LEU A 115 3.17 -21.32 -12.58
C LEU A 115 4.28 -20.36 -13.02
N ALA A 116 5.41 -20.87 -13.51
CA ALA A 116 6.44 -20.10 -14.18
C ALA A 116 6.66 -20.63 -15.60
N TYR A 117 6.75 -19.72 -16.57
CA TYR A 117 6.95 -20.08 -17.98
C TYR A 117 7.77 -19.01 -18.71
N LYS A 118 8.40 -19.42 -19.80
CA LYS A 118 9.18 -18.51 -20.68
C LYS A 118 8.42 -18.24 -21.97
N LYS A 119 8.31 -16.95 -22.33
CA LYS A 119 7.63 -16.52 -23.56
C LYS A 119 8.43 -15.42 -24.24
N THR A 120 8.54 -15.48 -25.54
CA THR A 120 9.04 -14.36 -26.37
C THR A 120 7.88 -13.47 -26.75
N GLY A 121 8.04 -12.17 -26.52
CA GLY A 121 7.00 -11.18 -26.81
C GLY A 121 7.50 -9.76 -26.61
N GLN A 122 6.57 -8.82 -26.79
CA GLN A 122 6.83 -7.41 -26.52
C GLN A 122 6.92 -7.18 -25.02
N VAL A 123 7.95 -6.47 -24.60
CA VAL A 123 8.19 -6.10 -23.20
C VAL A 123 8.51 -4.62 -23.10
N ASN A 124 8.15 -4.03 -21.96
CA ASN A 124 8.51 -2.68 -21.62
C ASN A 124 10.01 -2.59 -21.35
N TRP A 125 10.70 -1.71 -22.03
CA TRP A 125 12.14 -1.51 -21.91
C TRP A 125 12.47 -0.09 -21.49
N CYS A 126 13.20 0.09 -20.41
CA CYS A 126 13.75 1.39 -20.03
C CYS A 126 15.12 1.58 -20.69
N PRO A 127 15.29 2.54 -21.63
CA PRO A 127 16.58 2.73 -22.32
C PRO A 127 17.68 3.30 -21.40
N LYS A 128 17.31 4.05 -20.36
CA LYS A 128 18.25 4.62 -19.39
C LYS A 128 18.70 3.60 -18.34
N CYS A 129 17.77 2.74 -17.89
CA CYS A 129 18.09 1.67 -16.94
C CYS A 129 18.62 0.41 -17.63
N GLU A 130 18.52 0.31 -18.97
CA GLU A 130 18.92 -0.83 -19.79
C GLU A 130 18.35 -2.17 -19.30
N THR A 131 17.05 -2.17 -18.94
CA THR A 131 16.38 -3.36 -18.42
C THR A 131 14.91 -3.39 -18.79
N VAL A 132 14.35 -4.59 -18.72
CA VAL A 132 12.90 -4.83 -18.84
C VAL A 132 12.21 -4.34 -17.57
N LEU A 133 11.00 -3.82 -17.75
CA LEU A 133 10.08 -3.42 -16.69
C LEU A 133 8.84 -4.29 -16.73
N ALA A 134 8.36 -4.71 -15.56
CA ALA A 134 7.02 -5.25 -15.43
C ALA A 134 5.98 -4.15 -15.75
N ASN A 135 4.75 -4.53 -16.10
CA ASN A 135 3.71 -3.54 -16.45
C ASN A 135 3.47 -2.54 -15.31
N GLU A 136 3.49 -3.02 -14.08
CA GLU A 136 3.31 -2.26 -12.84
C GLU A 136 4.42 -1.23 -12.60
N GLN A 137 5.56 -1.42 -13.24
CA GLN A 137 6.74 -0.54 -13.16
C GLN A 137 6.74 0.57 -14.24
N VAL A 138 5.69 0.65 -15.03
CA VAL A 138 5.48 1.72 -16.01
C VAL A 138 4.36 2.63 -15.52
N GLN A 139 4.69 3.89 -15.26
CA GLN A 139 3.76 4.91 -14.78
C GLN A 139 3.67 6.02 -15.83
N GLU A 140 2.47 6.24 -16.35
CA GLU A 140 2.23 7.27 -17.40
C GLU A 140 3.22 7.20 -18.59
N GLY A 141 3.54 5.95 -19.03
CA GLY A 141 4.49 5.72 -20.13
C GLY A 141 5.96 5.90 -19.76
N ALA A 142 6.28 6.21 -18.51
CA ALA A 142 7.64 6.40 -18.02
C ALA A 142 8.08 5.29 -17.05
N CYS A 143 9.37 5.13 -16.90
CA CYS A 143 9.97 4.23 -15.92
C CYS A 143 9.74 4.75 -14.50
N TRP A 144 9.07 4.00 -13.64
CA TRP A 144 8.77 4.33 -12.25
C TRP A 144 9.96 4.82 -11.41
N ARG A 145 11.18 4.51 -11.86
CA ARG A 145 12.43 4.79 -11.15
C ARG A 145 13.19 6.01 -11.65
N CYS A 146 13.28 6.18 -12.97
CA CYS A 146 14.15 7.19 -13.58
C CYS A 146 13.41 8.20 -14.45
N ASP A 147 12.08 8.10 -14.50
CA ASP A 147 11.16 8.96 -15.27
C ASP A 147 11.47 9.03 -16.79
N SER A 148 12.33 8.12 -17.29
CA SER A 148 12.63 8.07 -18.71
C SER A 148 11.51 7.41 -19.49
N PRO A 149 11.15 7.89 -20.69
CA PRO A 149 10.16 7.25 -21.54
C PRO A 149 10.50 5.78 -21.79
N VAL A 150 9.51 4.91 -21.63
CA VAL A 150 9.64 3.47 -21.85
C VAL A 150 9.47 3.16 -23.34
N THR A 151 10.26 2.24 -23.85
CA THR A 151 10.15 1.72 -25.24
C THR A 151 9.73 0.26 -25.20
N VAL A 152 9.29 -0.28 -26.34
CA VAL A 152 8.92 -1.69 -26.47
C VAL A 152 10.05 -2.46 -27.17
N LYS A 153 10.43 -3.60 -26.61
CA LYS A 153 11.37 -4.54 -27.23
C LYS A 153 10.79 -5.94 -27.30
N ASN A 154 11.21 -6.73 -28.29
CA ASN A 154 10.87 -8.15 -28.41
C ASN A 154 11.96 -8.97 -27.72
N LEU A 155 11.67 -9.53 -26.55
CA LEU A 155 12.61 -10.32 -25.76
C LEU A 155 11.94 -11.59 -25.21
N SER A 156 12.76 -12.61 -24.96
CA SER A 156 12.32 -13.83 -24.29
C SER A 156 12.43 -13.63 -22.78
N GLN A 157 11.31 -13.76 -22.06
CA GLN A 157 11.19 -13.42 -20.63
C GLN A 157 10.53 -14.54 -19.86
N TRP A 158 10.89 -14.68 -18.59
CA TRP A 158 10.18 -15.52 -17.62
C TRP A 158 9.03 -14.73 -16.99
N TYR A 159 7.91 -15.42 -16.81
CA TYR A 159 6.70 -14.90 -16.22
C TYR A 159 6.20 -15.79 -15.08
N PHE A 160 5.65 -15.18 -14.04
CA PHE A 160 4.81 -15.88 -13.05
C PHE A 160 3.34 -15.68 -13.39
N LYS A 161 2.55 -16.77 -13.34
CA LYS A 161 1.10 -16.77 -13.65
C LYS A 161 0.28 -16.18 -12.52
N ILE A 162 0.46 -14.89 -12.20
CA ILE A 162 -0.34 -14.19 -11.21
C ILE A 162 -1.83 -14.16 -11.59
N THR A 163 -2.15 -14.21 -12.88
CA THR A 163 -3.51 -14.29 -13.40
C THR A 163 -4.27 -15.51 -12.92
N ALA A 164 -3.59 -16.63 -12.63
CA ALA A 164 -4.19 -17.83 -12.08
C ALA A 164 -4.79 -17.63 -10.68
N TYR A 165 -4.42 -16.55 -10.00
CA TYR A 165 -4.89 -16.18 -8.67
C TYR A 165 -5.74 -14.89 -8.65
N ALA A 166 -6.09 -14.33 -9.81
CA ALA A 166 -6.81 -13.07 -9.92
C ALA A 166 -8.12 -13.05 -9.12
N ASP A 167 -8.92 -14.11 -9.20
CA ASP A 167 -10.16 -14.27 -8.44
C ASP A 167 -9.91 -14.28 -6.92
N GLN A 168 -8.91 -15.04 -6.45
CA GLN A 168 -8.56 -15.10 -5.04
C GLN A 168 -7.94 -13.78 -4.53
N LEU A 169 -7.26 -13.02 -5.38
CA LEU A 169 -6.74 -11.71 -5.05
C LEU A 169 -7.87 -10.68 -4.89
N LEU A 170 -8.94 -10.79 -5.67
CA LEU A 170 -10.12 -9.93 -5.54
C LEU A 170 -11.00 -10.32 -4.34
N SER A 171 -11.36 -11.60 -4.22
CA SER A 171 -12.20 -12.07 -3.12
C SER A 171 -11.55 -11.86 -1.75
N GLY A 172 -10.22 -11.94 -1.68
CA GLY A 172 -9.46 -11.62 -0.47
C GLY A 172 -9.62 -10.19 0.04
N HIS A 173 -10.12 -9.23 -0.77
CA HIS A 173 -10.40 -7.87 -0.32
C HIS A 173 -11.42 -7.81 0.80
N GLU A 174 -12.39 -8.74 0.87
CA GLU A 174 -13.39 -8.81 1.94
C GLU A 174 -12.72 -8.93 3.33
N GLN A 175 -11.63 -9.68 3.45
CA GLN A 175 -10.88 -9.84 4.71
C GLN A 175 -10.07 -8.58 5.08
N LEU A 176 -9.74 -7.76 4.08
CA LEU A 176 -8.89 -6.58 4.21
C LEU A 176 -9.68 -5.29 4.43
N GLU A 177 -10.99 -5.30 4.14
CA GLU A 177 -11.86 -4.15 4.41
C GLU A 177 -11.75 -3.67 5.86
N LYS A 178 -11.80 -2.35 6.07
CA LYS A 178 -11.64 -1.67 7.37
C LYS A 178 -10.26 -1.82 8.05
N LYS A 179 -9.36 -2.63 7.48
CA LYS A 179 -8.01 -2.87 8.01
C LYS A 179 -6.92 -2.33 7.09
N TRP A 180 -7.23 -2.23 5.82
CA TRP A 180 -6.40 -1.62 4.79
C TRP A 180 -7.00 -0.29 4.33
N PRO A 181 -6.18 0.70 3.92
CA PRO A 181 -6.70 1.92 3.31
C PRO A 181 -7.53 1.61 2.07
N GLN A 182 -8.77 2.15 2.00
CA GLN A 182 -9.68 1.92 0.87
C GLN A 182 -9.03 2.24 -0.47
N ARG A 183 -8.22 3.31 -0.53
CA ARG A 183 -7.46 3.68 -1.72
C ARG A 183 -6.59 2.54 -2.26
N VAL A 184 -5.94 1.76 -1.40
CA VAL A 184 -5.10 0.63 -1.82
C VAL A 184 -5.94 -0.49 -2.42
N LEU A 185 -7.07 -0.82 -1.78
CA LEU A 185 -8.00 -1.83 -2.29
C LEU A 185 -8.60 -1.43 -3.64
N ASP A 186 -8.98 -0.16 -3.79
CA ASP A 186 -9.49 0.38 -5.05
C ASP A 186 -8.44 0.33 -6.16
N MET A 187 -7.19 0.71 -5.86
CA MET A 187 -6.08 0.60 -6.81
C MET A 187 -5.87 -0.84 -7.26
N GLN A 188 -5.85 -1.83 -6.35
CA GLN A 188 -5.71 -3.24 -6.69
C GLN A 188 -6.91 -3.75 -7.49
N LYS A 189 -8.13 -3.41 -7.10
CA LYS A 189 -9.36 -3.78 -7.80
C LYS A 189 -9.34 -3.27 -9.25
N HIS A 190 -9.00 -2.01 -9.45
CA HIS A 190 -8.85 -1.43 -10.79
C HIS A 190 -7.72 -2.06 -11.59
N TRP A 191 -6.60 -2.41 -10.94
CA TRP A 191 -5.45 -3.04 -11.58
C TRP A 191 -5.77 -4.46 -12.05
N ILE A 192 -6.40 -5.26 -11.19
CA ILE A 192 -6.85 -6.62 -11.54
C ILE A 192 -7.92 -6.54 -12.62
N GLY A 193 -8.87 -5.61 -12.51
CA GLY A 193 -9.80 -5.23 -13.56
C GLY A 193 -10.66 -6.39 -14.03
N GLU A 194 -11.50 -6.93 -13.14
CA GLU A 194 -12.49 -7.93 -13.46
C GLU A 194 -13.51 -7.40 -14.46
N SER A 195 -13.80 -8.19 -15.47
CA SER A 195 -14.83 -7.93 -16.47
C SER A 195 -15.67 -9.19 -16.69
N GLN A 196 -16.92 -9.12 -16.27
CA GLN A 196 -17.90 -10.20 -16.52
C GLN A 196 -18.52 -10.01 -17.91
N GLY A 197 -18.58 -11.09 -18.67
CA GLY A 197 -19.10 -11.03 -20.03
C GLY A 197 -19.26 -12.41 -20.65
N GLY A 198 -19.21 -12.45 -21.99
CA GLY A 198 -19.29 -13.70 -22.72
C GLY A 198 -18.23 -13.82 -23.80
N ARG A 199 -17.74 -15.02 -23.97
CA ARG A 199 -17.00 -15.43 -25.19
C ARG A 199 -17.97 -15.96 -26.20
N ILE A 200 -17.98 -15.35 -27.38
CA ILE A 200 -18.93 -15.65 -28.47
C ILE A 200 -18.14 -16.06 -29.70
N GLN A 201 -18.56 -17.16 -30.33
CA GLN A 201 -17.93 -17.68 -31.53
C GLN A 201 -18.64 -17.24 -32.80
N PHE A 202 -17.92 -16.57 -33.69
CA PHE A 202 -18.37 -16.18 -35.02
C PHE A 202 -17.69 -17.11 -36.05
N GLN A 203 -18.47 -17.92 -36.72
CA GLN A 203 -17.97 -18.82 -37.79
C GLN A 203 -17.58 -18.00 -39.02
N ILE A 204 -16.40 -18.26 -39.58
CA ILE A 204 -16.00 -17.63 -40.85
C ILE A 204 -16.71 -18.29 -42.02
N GLU A 205 -17.29 -17.46 -42.90
CA GLU A 205 -18.01 -17.96 -44.09
C GLU A 205 -17.11 -18.81 -44.98
N GLY A 206 -17.60 -20.02 -45.31
CA GLY A 206 -16.90 -20.94 -46.21
C GLY A 206 -15.62 -21.54 -45.61
N SER A 207 -15.43 -21.51 -44.32
CA SER A 207 -14.27 -22.03 -43.61
C SER A 207 -14.67 -22.77 -42.33
N SER A 208 -13.83 -23.66 -41.82
CA SER A 208 -13.97 -24.26 -40.50
C SER A 208 -13.45 -23.33 -39.36
N GLU A 209 -12.78 -22.25 -39.72
CA GLU A 209 -12.22 -21.27 -38.74
C GLU A 209 -13.31 -20.50 -38.04
N LYS A 210 -13.07 -20.18 -36.77
CA LYS A 210 -13.94 -19.33 -35.94
C LYS A 210 -13.16 -18.18 -35.35
N VAL A 211 -13.78 -16.99 -35.29
CA VAL A 211 -13.27 -15.87 -34.53
C VAL A 211 -14.00 -15.86 -33.17
N GLU A 212 -13.26 -15.99 -32.10
CA GLU A 212 -13.79 -15.86 -30.74
C GLU A 212 -13.67 -14.41 -30.26
N ILE A 213 -14.74 -13.89 -29.72
CA ILE A 213 -14.86 -12.50 -29.26
C ILE A 213 -15.27 -12.50 -27.80
N PHE A 214 -14.59 -11.71 -26.99
CA PHE A 214 -15.05 -11.40 -25.64
C PHE A 214 -15.80 -10.06 -25.64
N THR A 215 -16.96 -10.02 -24.99
CA THR A 215 -17.75 -8.79 -24.78
C THR A 215 -18.36 -8.73 -23.39
N THR A 216 -18.33 -7.55 -22.76
CA THR A 216 -19.09 -7.23 -21.54
C THR A 216 -20.52 -6.78 -21.85
N ARG A 217 -20.83 -6.60 -23.16
CA ARG A 217 -22.12 -6.12 -23.67
C ARG A 217 -22.79 -7.16 -24.58
N PRO A 218 -23.11 -8.38 -24.11
CA PRO A 218 -23.85 -9.36 -24.92
C PRO A 218 -25.25 -8.88 -25.33
N ASP A 219 -25.82 -7.93 -24.58
CA ASP A 219 -27.08 -7.23 -24.90
C ASP A 219 -27.03 -6.53 -26.26
N THR A 220 -25.86 -6.11 -26.73
CA THR A 220 -25.69 -5.43 -28.04
C THR A 220 -25.44 -6.38 -29.21
N LEU A 221 -25.43 -7.68 -29.00
CA LEU A 221 -25.08 -8.70 -30.01
C LEU A 221 -25.85 -8.52 -31.33
N PHE A 222 -27.16 -8.26 -31.28
CA PHE A 222 -27.99 -8.06 -32.47
C PHE A 222 -27.71 -6.77 -33.24
N GLY A 223 -26.93 -5.85 -32.63
CA GLY A 223 -26.47 -4.60 -33.23
C GLY A 223 -25.10 -4.69 -33.88
N VAL A 224 -24.50 -5.89 -33.94
CA VAL A 224 -23.20 -6.10 -34.59
C VAL A 224 -23.32 -5.88 -36.08
N THR A 225 -22.49 -4.98 -36.64
CA THR A 225 -22.47 -4.65 -38.06
C THR A 225 -21.15 -4.99 -38.74
N PHE A 226 -20.07 -5.14 -37.97
CA PHE A 226 -18.79 -5.68 -38.44
C PHE A 226 -18.03 -6.32 -37.28
N VAL A 227 -17.05 -7.16 -37.59
CA VAL A 227 -16.09 -7.74 -36.64
C VAL A 227 -14.73 -7.16 -36.94
N THR A 228 -14.01 -6.68 -35.92
CA THR A 228 -12.66 -6.16 -36.09
C THR A 228 -11.66 -7.04 -35.36
N ILE A 229 -10.58 -7.44 -36.04
CA ILE A 229 -9.49 -8.23 -35.46
C ILE A 229 -8.19 -7.41 -35.42
N ALA A 230 -7.34 -7.72 -34.44
CA ALA A 230 -6.01 -7.12 -34.33
C ALA A 230 -5.14 -7.54 -35.54
N ALA A 231 -4.25 -6.67 -35.99
CA ALA A 231 -3.34 -6.97 -37.09
C ALA A 231 -2.41 -8.17 -36.78
N ALA A 232 -2.10 -8.41 -35.47
CA ALA A 232 -1.31 -9.56 -35.00
C ALA A 232 -2.17 -10.82 -34.74
N HIS A 233 -3.48 -10.79 -34.97
CA HIS A 233 -4.36 -11.95 -34.76
C HIS A 233 -3.95 -13.14 -35.67
N PRO A 234 -3.91 -14.42 -35.19
CA PRO A 234 -3.48 -15.56 -35.98
C PRO A 234 -4.24 -15.77 -37.29
N LEU A 235 -5.51 -15.35 -37.32
CA LEU A 235 -6.34 -15.46 -38.53
C LEU A 235 -6.19 -14.24 -39.45
N ALA A 236 -5.53 -13.12 -39.08
CA ALA A 236 -5.50 -11.90 -39.86
C ALA A 236 -4.97 -12.16 -41.29
N ALA A 237 -3.84 -12.84 -41.43
CA ALA A 237 -3.26 -13.14 -42.72
C ALA A 237 -4.13 -14.12 -43.53
N LYS A 238 -4.78 -15.10 -42.89
CA LYS A 238 -5.66 -16.11 -43.55
C LYS A 238 -6.95 -15.47 -44.07
N LEU A 239 -7.44 -14.43 -43.41
CA LEU A 239 -8.70 -13.76 -43.78
C LEU A 239 -8.52 -12.69 -44.86
N CYS A 240 -7.30 -12.22 -45.12
CA CYS A 240 -6.97 -11.31 -46.22
C CYS A 240 -7.03 -12.04 -47.54
N ARG A 241 -8.10 -11.83 -48.34
CA ARG A 241 -8.34 -12.53 -49.59
C ARG A 241 -7.71 -11.86 -50.82
N ALA A 242 -7.37 -10.60 -50.75
CA ALA A 242 -6.78 -9.86 -51.85
C ALA A 242 -5.33 -9.42 -51.57
N PRO A 243 -4.44 -9.34 -52.57
CA PRO A 243 -3.06 -8.90 -52.40
C PRO A 243 -2.95 -7.53 -51.70
N GLN A 244 -3.89 -6.61 -52.01
CA GLN A 244 -3.98 -5.26 -51.37
C GLN A 244 -4.27 -5.36 -49.89
N SER A 245 -5.11 -6.28 -49.44
CA SER A 245 -5.40 -6.46 -48.01
C SER A 245 -4.19 -7.01 -47.22
N ILE A 246 -3.33 -7.83 -47.87
CA ILE A 246 -2.08 -8.30 -47.26
C ILE A 246 -1.09 -7.16 -47.11
N GLU A 247 -0.97 -6.26 -48.10
CA GLU A 247 -0.12 -5.05 -47.99
C GLU A 247 -0.60 -4.12 -46.87
N GLN A 248 -1.91 -3.90 -46.77
CA GLN A 248 -2.51 -3.07 -45.71
C GLN A 248 -2.29 -3.69 -44.32
N LEU A 249 -2.37 -5.04 -44.20
CA LEU A 249 -2.07 -5.76 -42.98
C LEU A 249 -0.64 -5.45 -42.48
N GLU A 250 0.36 -5.53 -43.38
CA GLU A 250 1.74 -5.28 -43.03
C GLU A 250 1.98 -3.78 -42.67
N LYS A 251 1.28 -2.85 -43.30
CA LYS A 251 1.31 -1.41 -42.95
C LYS A 251 0.76 -1.18 -41.53
N ILE A 252 -0.40 -1.78 -41.19
CA ILE A 252 -1.00 -1.64 -39.87
C ILE A 252 -0.12 -2.31 -38.79
N LYS A 253 0.42 -3.52 -39.07
CA LYS A 253 1.37 -4.19 -38.14
C LYS A 253 2.55 -3.28 -37.79
N LYS A 254 3.16 -2.66 -38.80
CA LYS A 254 4.28 -1.73 -38.60
C LYS A 254 3.86 -0.51 -37.78
N ALA A 255 2.70 0.08 -38.08
CA ALA A 255 2.19 1.25 -37.36
C ALA A 255 1.89 0.94 -35.90
N VAL A 256 1.23 -0.20 -35.61
CA VAL A 256 0.95 -0.66 -34.25
C VAL A 256 2.24 -0.97 -33.49
N ALA A 257 3.24 -1.60 -34.14
CA ALA A 257 4.52 -1.92 -33.50
C ALA A 257 5.36 -0.67 -33.12
N LEU A 258 5.14 0.46 -33.80
CA LEU A 258 5.83 1.73 -33.52
C LEU A 258 5.09 2.62 -32.53
N ARG A 259 3.84 2.28 -32.20
CA ARG A 259 2.98 3.08 -31.30
C ARG A 259 3.42 2.94 -29.85
N ARG A 260 3.36 4.03 -29.11
CA ARG A 260 3.61 4.01 -27.65
C ARG A 260 2.40 3.40 -26.93
N PRO A 261 2.60 2.66 -25.83
CA PRO A 261 1.52 2.00 -25.09
C PRO A 261 0.44 2.95 -24.55
N ASP A 262 0.79 4.22 -24.32
CA ASP A 262 -0.04 5.29 -23.75
C ASP A 262 -0.53 6.29 -24.80
N GLU A 263 -0.23 6.05 -26.08
CA GLU A 263 -0.62 6.97 -27.17
C GLU A 263 -2.12 6.85 -27.46
N GLU A 264 -2.85 7.94 -27.24
CA GLU A 264 -4.28 8.00 -27.56
C GLU A 264 -4.48 7.96 -29.07
N ILE A 265 -5.31 7.00 -29.54
CA ILE A 265 -5.62 6.82 -30.96
C ILE A 265 -6.68 7.86 -31.38
N LYS A 266 -6.25 9.02 -31.86
CA LYS A 266 -7.16 10.06 -32.31
C LYS A 266 -7.93 9.65 -33.58
N GLU A 267 -7.28 8.98 -34.51
CA GLU A 267 -7.86 8.52 -35.78
C GLU A 267 -7.71 7.01 -35.91
N LYS A 268 -8.83 6.28 -35.91
CA LYS A 268 -8.86 4.83 -35.99
C LYS A 268 -8.76 4.38 -37.45
N LYS A 269 -7.72 3.58 -37.78
CA LYS A 269 -7.47 3.11 -39.13
C LYS A 269 -7.74 1.62 -39.27
N GLY A 270 -8.32 1.21 -40.37
CA GLY A 270 -8.57 -0.20 -40.63
C GLY A 270 -8.88 -0.46 -42.11
N PHE A 271 -9.03 -1.71 -42.47
CA PHE A 271 -9.42 -2.12 -43.82
C PHE A 271 -10.24 -3.41 -43.78
N PHE A 272 -11.08 -3.59 -44.82
CA PHE A 272 -11.88 -4.79 -45.00
C PHE A 272 -10.99 -5.94 -45.53
N THR A 273 -11.03 -7.11 -44.86
CA THR A 273 -10.22 -8.28 -45.22
C THR A 273 -10.67 -9.01 -46.50
N GLY A 274 -11.88 -8.77 -46.98
CA GLY A 274 -12.54 -9.55 -48.04
C GLY A 274 -13.27 -10.81 -47.51
N SER A 275 -13.28 -11.03 -46.18
CA SER A 275 -13.92 -12.16 -45.53
C SER A 275 -15.11 -11.73 -44.69
N TYR A 276 -16.06 -12.66 -44.51
CA TYR A 276 -17.24 -12.46 -43.68
C TYR A 276 -17.28 -13.49 -42.55
N ALA A 277 -17.77 -13.07 -41.41
CA ALA A 277 -18.18 -13.90 -40.31
C ALA A 277 -19.70 -14.08 -40.32
N ILE A 278 -20.19 -15.16 -39.75
CA ILE A 278 -21.65 -15.45 -39.63
C ILE A 278 -22.08 -15.11 -38.22
N HIS A 279 -23.06 -14.24 -38.12
CA HIS A 279 -23.68 -13.88 -36.83
C HIS A 279 -24.22 -15.14 -36.15
N PRO A 280 -23.89 -15.37 -34.85
CA PRO A 280 -24.20 -16.66 -34.21
C PRO A 280 -25.70 -16.95 -34.14
N LEU A 281 -26.56 -15.94 -33.89
CA LEU A 281 -28.00 -16.13 -33.72
C LEU A 281 -28.81 -15.82 -35.00
N THR A 282 -28.56 -14.69 -35.67
CA THR A 282 -29.35 -14.28 -36.85
C THR A 282 -28.93 -14.95 -38.15
N LYS A 283 -27.70 -15.50 -38.23
CA LYS A 283 -27.07 -16.07 -39.40
C LYS A 283 -26.76 -15.07 -40.51
N GLU A 284 -26.86 -13.77 -40.24
CA GLU A 284 -26.45 -12.68 -41.15
C GLU A 284 -24.93 -12.73 -41.38
N LYS A 285 -24.51 -12.28 -42.57
CA LYS A 285 -23.09 -12.13 -42.92
C LYS A 285 -22.56 -10.80 -42.38
N ILE A 286 -21.51 -10.85 -41.60
CA ILE A 286 -20.86 -9.72 -40.95
C ILE A 286 -19.44 -9.53 -41.52
N PRO A 287 -19.08 -8.39 -42.13
CA PRO A 287 -17.75 -8.15 -42.69
C PRO A 287 -16.66 -8.19 -41.60
N VAL A 288 -15.51 -8.79 -41.92
CA VAL A 288 -14.35 -8.87 -41.01
C VAL A 288 -13.33 -7.81 -41.43
N TRP A 289 -12.99 -6.93 -40.47
CA TRP A 289 -12.03 -5.85 -40.63
C TRP A 289 -10.76 -6.10 -39.82
N VAL A 290 -9.64 -5.53 -40.24
CA VAL A 290 -8.44 -5.36 -39.41
C VAL A 290 -8.41 -3.91 -38.96
N GLY A 291 -8.28 -3.69 -37.65
CA GLY A 291 -8.20 -2.34 -37.07
C GLY A 291 -6.92 -2.13 -36.29
N ASP A 292 -6.39 -0.90 -36.29
CA ASP A 292 -5.18 -0.53 -35.55
C ASP A 292 -5.44 -0.22 -34.05
N PHE A 293 -6.71 -0.19 -33.67
CA PHE A 293 -7.19 0.07 -32.31
C PHE A 293 -7.57 -1.21 -31.52
N VAL A 294 -7.53 -2.38 -32.17
CA VAL A 294 -7.74 -3.68 -31.53
C VAL A 294 -6.37 -4.29 -31.24
N VAL A 295 -6.14 -4.64 -29.96
CA VAL A 295 -4.87 -5.19 -29.48
C VAL A 295 -5.01 -6.64 -29.07
N MET A 296 -3.93 -7.44 -29.22
CA MET A 296 -3.91 -8.87 -28.85
C MET A 296 -3.89 -9.11 -27.35
N GLU A 297 -3.42 -8.14 -26.60
CA GLU A 297 -3.16 -8.25 -25.18
C GLU A 297 -4.43 -8.15 -24.32
N TYR A 298 -5.55 -7.73 -24.91
CA TYR A 298 -6.84 -7.67 -24.23
C TYR A 298 -7.91 -8.47 -24.95
N GLY A 299 -8.56 -9.37 -24.22
CA GLY A 299 -9.58 -10.24 -24.79
C GLY A 299 -9.01 -11.36 -25.68
N THR A 300 -9.60 -11.53 -26.84
CA THR A 300 -9.24 -12.54 -27.85
C THR A 300 -8.46 -11.94 -29.04
N GLY A 301 -8.15 -10.66 -29.00
CA GLY A 301 -7.62 -9.92 -30.15
C GLY A 301 -8.66 -9.69 -31.25
N ALA A 302 -9.96 -9.86 -30.94
CA ALA A 302 -11.08 -9.61 -31.81
C ALA A 302 -12.24 -8.95 -31.03
N VAL A 303 -12.96 -8.06 -31.68
CA VAL A 303 -14.13 -7.37 -31.12
C VAL A 303 -15.30 -7.45 -32.07
N MET A 304 -16.50 -7.60 -31.55
CA MET A 304 -17.72 -7.34 -32.27
C MET A 304 -18.01 -5.84 -32.24
N ALA A 305 -18.12 -5.22 -33.37
CA ALA A 305 -18.38 -3.80 -33.44
C ALA A 305 -19.88 -3.51 -33.42
N VAL A 306 -20.27 -2.64 -32.49
CA VAL A 306 -21.65 -2.26 -32.24
C VAL A 306 -21.82 -0.73 -32.29
N PRO A 307 -21.74 -0.13 -33.49
CA PRO A 307 -21.62 1.34 -33.65
C PRO A 307 -22.71 2.14 -32.95
N ALA A 308 -23.92 1.60 -32.85
CA ALA A 308 -25.03 2.32 -32.18
C ALA A 308 -24.80 2.40 -30.64
N HIS A 309 -23.89 1.59 -30.03
CA HIS A 309 -23.77 1.41 -28.59
C HIS A 309 -22.33 1.47 -28.06
N ASP A 310 -21.35 1.70 -28.93
CA ASP A 310 -19.94 1.99 -28.58
C ASP A 310 -19.44 3.18 -29.42
N GLN A 311 -18.95 4.21 -28.76
CA GLN A 311 -18.53 5.46 -29.43
C GLN A 311 -17.34 5.25 -30.38
N ARG A 312 -16.41 4.35 -30.04
CA ARG A 312 -15.25 4.03 -30.89
C ARG A 312 -15.67 3.33 -32.18
N ASP A 313 -16.65 2.44 -32.06
CA ASP A 313 -17.21 1.73 -33.21
C ASP A 313 -18.06 2.68 -34.06
N PHE A 314 -18.76 3.63 -33.40
CA PHE A 314 -19.55 4.68 -34.10
C PHE A 314 -18.67 5.56 -34.99
N GLU A 315 -17.56 6.06 -34.45
CA GLU A 315 -16.61 6.89 -35.20
C GLU A 315 -15.97 6.11 -36.37
N PHE A 316 -15.60 4.86 -36.14
CA PHE A 316 -15.06 4.00 -37.18
C PHE A 316 -16.11 3.72 -38.26
N ALA A 317 -17.33 3.34 -37.86
CA ALA A 317 -18.42 3.09 -38.81
C ALA A 317 -18.78 4.32 -39.64
N THR A 318 -18.77 5.50 -39.03
CA THR A 318 -19.00 6.78 -39.73
C THR A 318 -17.89 7.05 -40.74
N THR A 319 -16.62 6.85 -40.35
CA THR A 319 -15.46 7.08 -41.23
C THR A 319 -15.49 6.17 -42.46
N TYR A 320 -15.84 4.90 -42.26
CA TYR A 320 -15.85 3.87 -43.33
C TYR A 320 -17.24 3.61 -43.94
N GLN A 321 -18.24 4.45 -43.58
CA GLN A 321 -19.62 4.36 -44.09
C GLN A 321 -20.26 2.97 -43.88
N LEU A 322 -19.99 2.36 -42.69
CA LEU A 322 -20.55 1.07 -42.29
C LEU A 322 -21.95 1.24 -41.69
N PRO A 323 -22.81 0.22 -41.75
CA PRO A 323 -24.13 0.24 -41.13
C PRO A 323 -24.08 0.49 -39.61
N ILE A 324 -25.01 1.33 -39.11
CA ILE A 324 -25.25 1.58 -37.69
C ILE A 324 -26.61 1.03 -37.33
N LYS A 325 -26.70 -0.05 -36.53
CA LYS A 325 -27.93 -0.77 -36.17
C LYS A 325 -28.25 -0.56 -34.69
N ARG A 326 -29.29 0.19 -34.40
CA ARG A 326 -29.75 0.50 -33.05
C ARG A 326 -30.51 -0.71 -32.49
N VAL A 327 -30.12 -1.20 -31.32
CA VAL A 327 -30.76 -2.36 -30.64
C VAL A 327 -31.10 -2.10 -29.18
N ILE A 328 -30.70 -0.95 -28.64
CA ILE A 328 -31.12 -0.46 -27.32
C ILE A 328 -31.63 0.96 -27.46
N ILE A 329 -32.76 1.23 -26.87
CA ILE A 329 -33.41 2.57 -26.85
C ILE A 329 -33.81 2.93 -25.42
N PRO A 330 -33.89 4.23 -25.07
CA PRO A 330 -34.48 4.65 -23.80
C PRO A 330 -35.89 4.09 -23.66
N GLU A 331 -36.30 3.79 -22.43
CA GLU A 331 -37.65 3.33 -22.14
C GLU A 331 -38.70 4.38 -22.58
N GLY A 332 -39.70 3.95 -23.35
CA GLY A 332 -40.75 4.83 -23.88
C GLY A 332 -40.36 5.64 -25.11
N GLU A 333 -39.14 5.52 -25.66
CA GLU A 333 -38.73 6.19 -26.89
C GLU A 333 -39.02 5.28 -28.11
N HIS A 334 -39.52 5.93 -29.22
CA HIS A 334 -39.75 5.28 -30.51
C HIS A 334 -39.04 6.00 -31.65
N SER A 335 -37.98 6.73 -31.37
CA SER A 335 -37.30 7.53 -32.37
C SER A 335 -36.63 6.67 -33.44
N SER A 336 -36.93 6.97 -34.71
CA SER A 336 -36.28 6.43 -35.90
C SER A 336 -35.18 7.35 -36.46
N GLU A 337 -34.84 8.43 -35.76
CA GLU A 337 -33.84 9.38 -36.23
C GLU A 337 -32.43 8.78 -36.22
N PRO A 338 -31.57 9.13 -37.19
CA PRO A 338 -30.18 8.74 -37.21
C PRO A 338 -29.44 9.19 -35.92
N LEU A 339 -28.63 8.31 -35.32
CA LEU A 339 -27.83 8.67 -34.18
C LEU A 339 -26.72 9.68 -34.56
N LYS A 340 -26.52 10.69 -33.74
CA LYS A 340 -25.40 11.65 -33.86
C LYS A 340 -24.15 11.15 -33.10
N GLU A 341 -24.35 10.28 -32.12
CA GLU A 341 -23.34 9.62 -31.29
C GLU A 341 -23.88 8.28 -30.80
N ALA A 342 -23.02 7.40 -30.26
CA ALA A 342 -23.43 6.12 -29.74
C ALA A 342 -24.31 6.26 -28.48
N TYR A 343 -25.38 5.50 -28.41
CA TYR A 343 -26.21 5.40 -27.20
C TYR A 343 -25.64 4.32 -26.27
N THR A 344 -25.03 4.73 -25.18
CA THR A 344 -24.33 3.85 -24.22
C THR A 344 -25.07 3.62 -22.91
N ALA A 345 -26.16 4.36 -22.66
CA ALA A 345 -26.95 4.28 -21.43
C ALA A 345 -27.84 3.01 -21.38
N PRO A 346 -28.36 2.64 -20.22
CA PRO A 346 -29.37 1.57 -20.07
C PRO A 346 -30.65 1.86 -20.88
N GLY A 347 -31.38 0.80 -21.23
CA GLY A 347 -32.61 0.92 -21.98
C GLY A 347 -33.26 -0.43 -22.30
N VAL A 348 -34.20 -0.41 -23.24
CA VAL A 348 -34.98 -1.57 -23.66
C VAL A 348 -34.47 -2.09 -24.99
N LEU A 349 -34.35 -3.40 -25.12
CA LEU A 349 -33.92 -4.05 -26.36
C LEU A 349 -34.99 -3.93 -27.46
N VAL A 350 -34.56 -3.56 -28.67
CA VAL A 350 -35.36 -3.55 -29.90
C VAL A 350 -34.63 -4.31 -31.00
N ALA A 351 -35.34 -4.80 -31.99
CA ALA A 351 -34.77 -5.56 -33.12
C ALA A 351 -33.84 -6.73 -32.70
N SER A 352 -34.04 -7.30 -31.51
CA SER A 352 -33.21 -8.32 -30.89
C SER A 352 -33.89 -9.70 -30.80
N GLY A 353 -34.78 -9.99 -31.74
CA GLY A 353 -35.51 -11.25 -31.80
C GLY A 353 -36.37 -11.49 -30.56
N ILE A 354 -36.25 -12.66 -29.92
CA ILE A 354 -37.01 -13.04 -28.72
C ILE A 354 -36.66 -12.23 -27.48
N PHE A 355 -35.58 -11.43 -27.50
CA PHE A 355 -35.14 -10.57 -26.40
C PHE A 355 -35.67 -9.14 -26.52
N SER A 356 -36.34 -8.80 -27.64
CA SER A 356 -36.94 -7.47 -27.80
C SER A 356 -37.97 -7.18 -26.72
N GLY A 357 -38.00 -5.96 -26.18
CA GLY A 357 -38.86 -5.53 -25.10
C GLY A 357 -38.31 -5.80 -23.69
N GLN A 358 -37.19 -6.49 -23.56
CA GLN A 358 -36.52 -6.71 -22.26
C GLN A 358 -35.59 -5.53 -21.91
N ASP A 359 -35.43 -5.29 -20.62
CA ASP A 359 -34.35 -4.43 -20.09
C ASP A 359 -32.98 -4.99 -20.50
N ASN A 360 -32.06 -4.14 -20.94
CA ASN A 360 -30.79 -4.58 -21.49
C ASN A 360 -29.87 -5.24 -20.46
N GLU A 361 -29.90 -4.82 -19.18
CA GLU A 361 -29.09 -5.46 -18.14
C GLU A 361 -29.56 -6.88 -17.84
N LEU A 362 -30.89 -7.09 -17.77
CA LEU A 362 -31.47 -8.44 -17.60
C LEU A 362 -31.22 -9.33 -18.81
N ALA A 363 -31.27 -8.75 -20.02
CA ALA A 363 -31.08 -9.49 -21.27
C ALA A 363 -29.64 -10.03 -21.43
N LYS A 364 -28.63 -9.44 -20.81
CA LYS A 364 -27.24 -9.94 -20.86
C LYS A 364 -27.14 -11.42 -20.48
N GLY A 365 -27.71 -11.79 -19.33
CA GLY A 365 -27.71 -13.17 -18.87
C GLY A 365 -28.54 -14.11 -19.75
N ALA A 366 -29.70 -13.63 -20.23
CA ALA A 366 -30.60 -14.42 -21.09
C ALA A 366 -29.93 -14.73 -22.45
N ILE A 367 -29.26 -13.76 -23.07
CA ILE A 367 -28.56 -13.94 -24.36
C ILE A 367 -27.38 -14.92 -24.17
N LEU A 368 -26.60 -14.79 -23.10
CA LEU A 368 -25.50 -15.73 -22.82
C LEU A 368 -26.01 -17.16 -22.62
N THR A 369 -27.09 -17.32 -21.85
CA THR A 369 -27.75 -18.62 -21.64
C THR A 369 -28.19 -19.27 -22.98
N GLU A 370 -28.74 -18.47 -23.89
CA GLU A 370 -29.17 -18.96 -25.23
C GLU A 370 -27.96 -19.35 -26.11
N LEU A 371 -26.86 -18.58 -26.02
CA LEU A 371 -25.61 -18.91 -26.72
C LEU A 371 -24.98 -20.20 -26.17
N GLU A 372 -25.00 -20.42 -24.87
CA GLU A 372 -24.52 -21.64 -24.21
C GLU A 372 -25.31 -22.87 -24.65
N LYS A 373 -26.66 -22.79 -24.63
CA LYS A 373 -27.55 -23.86 -25.11
C LYS A 373 -27.22 -24.27 -26.54
N LYS A 374 -26.89 -23.31 -27.40
CA LYS A 374 -26.51 -23.53 -28.80
C LYS A 374 -25.02 -23.85 -29.02
N LYS A 375 -24.22 -23.89 -27.96
CA LYS A 375 -22.74 -24.08 -28.02
C LYS A 375 -22.03 -23.05 -28.92
N LEU A 376 -22.52 -21.83 -28.92
CA LEU A 376 -22.02 -20.67 -29.71
C LEU A 376 -21.30 -19.63 -28.85
N GLY A 377 -21.34 -19.78 -27.53
CA GLY A 377 -20.67 -18.89 -26.58
C GLY A 377 -20.75 -19.47 -25.17
N VAL A 378 -20.07 -18.81 -24.25
CA VAL A 378 -20.00 -19.17 -22.83
C VAL A 378 -19.85 -17.91 -21.97
N SER A 379 -20.56 -17.86 -20.83
CA SER A 379 -20.33 -16.85 -19.82
C SER A 379 -18.91 -17.00 -19.26
N THR A 380 -18.19 -15.90 -19.11
CA THR A 380 -16.80 -15.94 -18.65
C THR A 380 -16.41 -14.63 -17.97
N ILE A 381 -15.46 -14.74 -17.04
CA ILE A 381 -14.80 -13.59 -16.42
C ILE A 381 -13.44 -13.42 -17.08
N GLN A 382 -13.11 -12.20 -17.42
CA GLN A 382 -11.76 -11.82 -17.85
C GLN A 382 -11.16 -10.80 -16.91
N TYR A 383 -9.84 -10.86 -16.75
CA TYR A 383 -9.07 -9.92 -15.95
C TYR A 383 -8.17 -9.08 -16.85
N ARG A 384 -8.01 -7.80 -16.51
CA ARG A 384 -7.03 -6.92 -17.15
C ARG A 384 -5.61 -7.21 -16.68
N LEU A 385 -5.47 -7.78 -15.47
CA LEU A 385 -4.21 -8.23 -14.90
C LEU A 385 -3.47 -9.13 -15.89
N ARG A 386 -2.18 -8.92 -16.03
CA ARG A 386 -1.28 -9.73 -16.86
C ARG A 386 -0.30 -10.48 -15.98
N ASP A 387 0.26 -11.56 -16.52
CA ASP A 387 1.28 -12.32 -15.81
C ASP A 387 2.51 -11.47 -15.53
N TRP A 388 3.10 -11.68 -14.36
CA TRP A 388 4.21 -10.88 -13.85
C TRP A 388 5.53 -11.28 -14.51
N GLY A 389 6.14 -10.39 -15.29
CA GLY A 389 7.44 -10.60 -15.93
C GLY A 389 8.58 -10.43 -14.93
N VAL A 390 9.27 -11.54 -14.62
CA VAL A 390 10.29 -11.59 -13.57
C VAL A 390 11.74 -11.56 -14.07
N SER A 391 11.99 -11.69 -15.37
CA SER A 391 13.36 -11.63 -15.92
C SER A 391 13.93 -10.21 -15.92
N ARG A 392 15.18 -10.08 -15.48
CA ARG A 392 15.96 -8.84 -15.60
C ARG A 392 17.33 -9.14 -16.22
N GLN A 393 17.72 -8.36 -17.24
CA GLN A 393 19.00 -8.50 -17.95
C GLN A 393 20.10 -7.72 -17.20
N ARG A 394 20.23 -8.02 -15.89
CA ARG A 394 21.17 -7.34 -14.99
C ARG A 394 21.95 -8.35 -14.16
N PHE A 395 23.13 -7.91 -13.69
CA PHE A 395 23.97 -8.74 -12.85
C PHE A 395 23.47 -8.86 -11.40
N TRP A 396 23.13 -7.72 -10.79
CA TRP A 396 22.84 -7.65 -9.35
C TRP A 396 21.38 -8.02 -9.07
N GLY A 397 21.11 -9.32 -9.03
CA GLY A 397 19.82 -9.94 -8.75
C GLY A 397 19.99 -11.43 -8.53
N ALA A 398 18.99 -12.11 -7.97
CA ALA A 398 19.02 -13.55 -7.78
C ALA A 398 19.00 -14.29 -9.14
N PRO A 399 20.01 -15.13 -9.47
CA PRO A 399 20.03 -15.85 -10.75
C PRO A 399 18.83 -16.80 -10.90
N ILE A 400 18.22 -16.83 -12.07
CA ILE A 400 17.13 -17.76 -12.38
C ILE A 400 17.71 -19.16 -12.51
N PRO A 401 17.29 -20.17 -11.69
CA PRO A 401 17.93 -21.47 -11.59
C PRO A 401 17.48 -22.46 -12.70
N ILE A 402 17.73 -22.09 -13.94
CA ILE A 402 17.33 -22.87 -15.13
C ILE A 402 18.54 -23.17 -16.01
N VAL A 403 18.53 -24.36 -16.61
CA VAL A 403 19.53 -24.83 -17.57
C VAL A 403 18.87 -25.24 -18.88
N TYR A 404 19.43 -24.81 -20.01
CA TYR A 404 18.98 -25.16 -21.36
C TYR A 404 19.86 -26.26 -21.94
N CYS A 405 19.29 -27.43 -22.12
CA CYS A 405 19.96 -28.59 -22.69
C CYS A 405 19.41 -28.93 -24.08
N LYS A 406 20.29 -29.16 -25.06
CA LYS A 406 19.85 -29.55 -26.41
C LYS A 406 19.03 -30.84 -26.44
N ASN A 407 19.30 -31.78 -25.51
CA ASN A 407 18.61 -33.06 -25.42
C ASN A 407 17.39 -33.06 -24.51
N CYS A 408 17.46 -32.34 -23.38
CA CYS A 408 16.44 -32.39 -22.32
C CYS A 408 15.51 -31.17 -22.30
N GLY A 409 15.77 -30.18 -23.16
CA GLY A 409 15.05 -28.90 -23.17
C GLY A 409 15.37 -28.03 -21.96
N THR A 410 14.38 -27.37 -21.43
CA THR A 410 14.48 -26.54 -20.23
C THR A 410 14.47 -27.41 -18.96
N VAL A 411 15.49 -27.29 -18.13
CA VAL A 411 15.70 -28.14 -16.95
C VAL A 411 15.95 -27.27 -15.72
N PRO A 412 15.17 -27.38 -14.64
CA PRO A 412 15.44 -26.66 -13.39
C PRO A 412 16.70 -27.25 -12.72
N VAL A 413 17.43 -26.36 -12.00
CA VAL A 413 18.57 -26.78 -11.16
C VAL A 413 18.02 -27.54 -9.95
N PRO A 414 18.51 -28.76 -9.64
CA PRO A 414 18.07 -29.52 -8.48
C PRO A 414 18.34 -28.79 -7.18
N GLU A 415 17.49 -28.99 -6.18
CA GLU A 415 17.59 -28.30 -4.86
C GLU A 415 18.98 -28.49 -4.21
N LYS A 416 19.58 -29.69 -4.32
CA LYS A 416 20.90 -29.98 -3.76
C LYS A 416 22.03 -29.15 -4.35
N ASP A 417 21.83 -28.62 -5.56
CA ASP A 417 22.82 -27.83 -6.31
C ASP A 417 22.53 -26.31 -6.18
N LEU A 418 21.54 -25.91 -5.38
CA LEU A 418 21.25 -24.52 -5.07
C LEU A 418 22.10 -24.04 -3.87
N PRO A 419 22.51 -22.78 -3.86
CA PRO A 419 22.15 -21.73 -4.81
C PRO A 419 23.03 -21.72 -6.07
N VAL A 420 22.46 -21.30 -7.21
CA VAL A 420 23.24 -20.80 -8.35
C VAL A 420 23.79 -19.43 -7.94
N SER A 421 25.07 -19.36 -7.62
CA SER A 421 25.69 -18.15 -7.08
C SER A 421 26.16 -17.20 -8.19
N LEU A 422 26.10 -15.89 -7.93
CA LEU A 422 26.71 -14.88 -8.78
C LEU A 422 28.24 -15.00 -8.77
N PRO A 423 28.91 -14.88 -9.95
CA PRO A 423 30.38 -14.85 -10.00
C PRO A 423 30.91 -13.56 -9.37
N MET A 424 32.05 -13.67 -8.68
CA MET A 424 32.67 -12.53 -7.97
C MET A 424 33.71 -11.78 -8.84
N ASP A 425 34.10 -12.35 -9.95
CA ASP A 425 35.14 -11.89 -10.87
C ASP A 425 34.60 -11.13 -12.09
N VAL A 426 33.44 -10.47 -11.92
CA VAL A 426 32.80 -9.67 -12.99
C VAL A 426 33.39 -8.26 -13.04
N ILE A 427 33.77 -7.83 -14.22
CA ILE A 427 34.25 -6.46 -14.48
C ILE A 427 33.08 -5.62 -15.00
N PHE A 428 32.72 -4.57 -14.28
CA PHE A 428 31.70 -3.61 -14.67
C PHE A 428 32.27 -2.50 -15.55
N SER A 429 32.21 -2.65 -16.86
CA SER A 429 32.68 -1.65 -17.82
C SER A 429 31.63 -0.61 -18.23
N GLY A 430 30.39 -0.77 -17.80
CA GLY A 430 29.25 0.11 -18.14
C GLY A 430 28.82 0.10 -19.61
N LYS A 431 29.42 -0.75 -20.46
CA LYS A 431 29.20 -0.75 -21.91
C LYS A 431 28.73 -2.09 -22.51
N GLN A 432 28.45 -3.12 -21.71
CA GLN A 432 28.32 -4.49 -22.22
C GLN A 432 27.05 -5.21 -21.76
N GLY A 433 25.86 -4.67 -21.92
CA GLY A 433 24.62 -5.46 -21.71
C GLY A 433 24.61 -6.29 -20.40
N ASN A 434 24.06 -7.52 -20.43
CA ASN A 434 24.05 -8.41 -19.26
C ASN A 434 25.45 -9.06 -19.03
N PRO A 435 26.16 -8.71 -17.94
CA PRO A 435 27.51 -9.27 -17.69
C PRO A 435 27.52 -10.79 -17.53
N LEU A 436 26.44 -11.41 -17.06
CA LEU A 436 26.34 -12.87 -16.90
C LEU A 436 26.32 -13.62 -18.23
N GLU A 437 25.79 -12.98 -19.29
CA GLU A 437 25.76 -13.58 -20.62
C GLU A 437 27.16 -13.70 -21.22
N HIS A 438 28.00 -12.70 -20.94
CA HIS A 438 29.38 -12.61 -21.46
C HIS A 438 30.42 -13.20 -20.50
N HIS A 439 30.00 -13.66 -19.31
CA HIS A 439 30.95 -14.25 -18.35
C HIS A 439 31.49 -15.60 -18.87
N PRO A 440 32.82 -15.82 -18.81
CA PRO A 440 33.46 -16.94 -19.49
C PRO A 440 33.02 -18.33 -19.00
N THR A 441 32.62 -18.45 -17.76
CA THR A 441 32.24 -19.72 -17.13
C THR A 441 30.79 -19.77 -16.65
N PHE A 442 30.15 -18.67 -16.28
CA PHE A 442 28.82 -18.66 -15.66
C PHE A 442 27.73 -19.28 -16.55
N SER A 443 27.71 -18.89 -17.84
CA SER A 443 26.72 -19.40 -18.80
C SER A 443 26.92 -20.86 -19.19
N LYS A 444 28.11 -21.46 -18.96
CA LYS A 444 28.45 -22.84 -19.32
C LYS A 444 28.23 -23.76 -18.12
N THR A 445 27.54 -24.88 -18.34
CA THR A 445 27.26 -25.86 -17.28
C THR A 445 27.02 -27.25 -17.90
N GLN A 446 26.80 -28.23 -17.03
CA GLN A 446 26.31 -29.55 -17.43
C GLN A 446 24.82 -29.67 -17.15
N CYS A 447 24.11 -30.39 -18.00
CA CYS A 447 22.70 -30.68 -17.79
C CYS A 447 22.50 -31.56 -16.54
N PRO A 448 21.68 -31.17 -15.56
CA PRO A 448 21.45 -32.01 -14.36
C PRO A 448 20.83 -33.37 -14.68
N LYS A 449 20.09 -33.51 -15.79
CA LYS A 449 19.44 -34.78 -16.21
C LYS A 449 20.34 -35.72 -16.98
N CYS A 450 21.10 -35.23 -17.95
CA CYS A 450 21.87 -36.09 -18.88
C CYS A 450 23.38 -35.85 -18.85
N GLN A 451 23.89 -34.96 -17.99
CA GLN A 451 25.30 -34.60 -17.79
C GLN A 451 26.02 -34.10 -19.07
N LYS A 452 25.31 -33.82 -20.14
CA LYS A 452 25.90 -33.26 -21.38
C LYS A 452 26.08 -31.73 -21.21
N PRO A 453 26.99 -31.12 -22.01
CA PRO A 453 27.16 -29.67 -22.03
C PRO A 453 25.81 -28.95 -22.25
N ALA A 454 25.57 -27.92 -21.46
CA ALA A 454 24.35 -27.17 -21.47
C ALA A 454 24.64 -25.69 -21.17
N ARG A 455 23.64 -24.81 -21.33
CA ARG A 455 23.73 -23.38 -21.06
C ARG A 455 22.86 -23.04 -19.84
N ARG A 456 23.41 -22.29 -18.92
CA ARG A 456 22.66 -21.72 -17.78
C ARG A 456 21.88 -20.50 -18.24
N GLU A 457 20.72 -20.24 -17.59
CA GLU A 457 20.02 -18.96 -17.73
C GLU A 457 20.90 -17.84 -17.21
N THR A 458 20.87 -16.69 -17.86
CA THR A 458 21.70 -15.52 -17.53
C THR A 458 20.89 -14.33 -17.04
N ASP A 459 19.55 -14.39 -17.15
CA ASP A 459 18.69 -13.41 -16.52
C ASP A 459 18.64 -13.62 -15.00
N THR A 460 18.49 -12.53 -14.27
CA THR A 460 18.23 -12.54 -12.83
C THR A 460 16.76 -12.21 -12.54
N MET A 461 16.28 -12.52 -11.36
CA MET A 461 14.91 -12.23 -10.96
C MET A 461 14.72 -10.75 -10.63
N ASP A 462 13.50 -10.27 -10.81
CA ASP A 462 13.05 -8.96 -10.34
C ASP A 462 13.15 -8.89 -8.82
N THR A 463 13.64 -7.78 -8.28
CA THR A 463 13.80 -7.58 -6.83
C THR A 463 12.51 -7.70 -6.03
N PHE A 464 11.35 -7.53 -6.66
CA PHE A 464 10.06 -7.78 -6.02
C PHE A 464 9.80 -9.26 -5.70
N VAL A 465 10.53 -10.19 -6.31
CA VAL A 465 10.44 -11.62 -5.95
C VAL A 465 10.98 -11.82 -4.54
N GLU A 466 12.12 -11.22 -4.20
CA GLU A 466 12.72 -11.28 -2.87
C GLU A 466 11.78 -10.71 -1.80
N SER A 467 11.17 -9.55 -2.08
CA SER A 467 10.28 -8.89 -1.13
C SER A 467 8.89 -9.54 -1.02
N SER A 468 8.54 -10.46 -1.92
CA SER A 468 7.20 -11.08 -1.92
C SER A 468 6.99 -12.12 -0.83
N TRP A 469 8.05 -12.63 -0.17
CA TRP A 469 7.96 -13.67 0.86
C TRP A 469 8.82 -13.41 2.11
N TYR A 470 9.57 -12.31 2.15
CA TYR A 470 10.51 -11.96 3.23
C TYR A 470 9.87 -11.90 4.63
N TYR A 471 8.61 -11.47 4.71
CA TYR A 471 7.84 -11.43 5.94
C TYR A 471 7.69 -12.84 6.56
N ALA A 472 7.58 -13.87 5.74
CA ALA A 472 7.55 -15.26 6.20
C ALA A 472 8.96 -15.74 6.60
N ARG A 473 10.01 -15.33 5.88
CA ARG A 473 11.41 -15.64 6.26
C ARG A 473 11.77 -15.11 7.63
N TYR A 474 11.31 -13.92 8.01
CA TYR A 474 11.54 -13.36 9.34
C TYR A 474 11.01 -14.23 10.49
N THR A 475 10.03 -15.07 10.25
CA THR A 475 9.50 -15.97 11.29
C THR A 475 10.54 -17.03 11.71
N ASP A 476 11.44 -17.40 10.77
CA ASP A 476 12.54 -18.35 11.00
C ASP A 476 13.73 -18.10 10.06
N PRO A 477 14.48 -17.00 10.26
CA PRO A 477 15.50 -16.55 9.31
C PRO A 477 16.70 -17.49 9.18
N HIS A 478 16.94 -18.34 10.21
CA HIS A 478 18.05 -19.30 10.24
C HIS A 478 17.64 -20.73 9.83
N CYS A 479 16.41 -20.94 9.34
CA CYS A 479 15.99 -22.24 8.86
C CYS A 479 16.90 -22.69 7.70
N SER A 480 17.54 -23.86 7.88
CA SER A 480 18.45 -24.46 6.90
C SER A 480 17.82 -25.59 6.08
N THR A 481 16.65 -26.06 6.46
CA THR A 481 15.92 -27.17 5.82
C THR A 481 14.81 -26.72 4.88
N GLY A 482 14.51 -25.43 4.87
CA GLY A 482 13.46 -24.82 4.04
C GLY A 482 13.52 -23.30 4.08
N PRO A 483 12.63 -22.62 3.33
CA PRO A 483 12.55 -21.16 3.36
C PRO A 483 12.24 -20.63 4.76
N PHE A 484 11.46 -21.35 5.53
CA PHE A 484 11.13 -21.13 6.96
C PHE A 484 10.40 -22.37 7.53
N SER A 485 10.26 -22.44 8.85
CA SER A 485 9.47 -23.48 9.53
C SER A 485 7.97 -23.12 9.46
N LYS A 486 7.13 -24.07 9.00
CA LYS A 486 5.67 -23.90 8.99
C LYS A 486 5.11 -23.55 10.38
N ALA A 487 5.55 -24.24 11.42
CA ALA A 487 5.06 -24.00 12.77
C ALA A 487 5.35 -22.57 13.27
N LYS A 488 6.54 -22.03 12.96
CA LYS A 488 6.89 -20.64 13.30
C LYS A 488 6.15 -19.64 12.43
N ALA A 489 5.97 -19.94 11.13
CA ALA A 489 5.16 -19.10 10.24
C ALA A 489 3.72 -19.04 10.72
N ASP A 490 3.08 -20.17 11.02
CA ASP A 490 1.69 -20.23 11.51
C ASP A 490 1.52 -19.55 12.88
N TYR A 491 2.56 -19.53 13.73
CA TYR A 491 2.51 -18.77 14.98
C TYR A 491 2.55 -17.27 14.76
N TRP A 492 3.42 -16.76 13.88
CA TRP A 492 3.62 -15.32 13.71
C TRP A 492 2.68 -14.68 12.70
N LEU A 493 2.36 -15.36 11.60
CA LEU A 493 1.52 -14.81 10.52
C LEU A 493 0.02 -14.84 10.86
N PRO A 494 -0.77 -13.98 10.22
CA PRO A 494 -0.35 -12.85 9.39
C PRO A 494 0.42 -11.80 10.18
N VAL A 495 1.19 -10.93 9.50
CA VAL A 495 1.76 -9.72 10.09
C VAL A 495 0.61 -8.87 10.64
N ASP A 496 0.63 -8.58 11.94
CA ASP A 496 -0.49 -7.88 12.61
C ASP A 496 -0.56 -6.40 12.18
N TYR A 497 0.61 -5.76 11.96
CA TYR A 497 0.71 -4.36 11.57
C TYR A 497 1.83 -4.15 10.56
N TYR A 498 1.48 -3.69 9.36
CA TYR A 498 2.40 -3.49 8.25
C TYR A 498 2.45 -2.02 7.84
N VAL A 499 3.65 -1.45 7.73
CA VAL A 499 3.87 -0.03 7.42
C VAL A 499 4.69 0.11 6.15
N GLY A 500 4.20 0.91 5.19
CA GLY A 500 4.95 1.18 3.96
C GLY A 500 4.30 2.22 3.07
N GLY A 501 4.87 2.46 1.88
CA GLY A 501 4.39 3.45 0.93
C GLY A 501 3.20 2.98 0.09
N VAL A 502 2.29 3.89 -0.26
CA VAL A 502 1.12 3.60 -1.12
C VAL A 502 1.50 3.23 -2.55
N GLU A 503 2.68 3.64 -3.02
CA GLU A 503 3.24 3.31 -4.34
C GLU A 503 3.39 1.81 -4.57
N HIS A 504 3.44 1.03 -3.51
CA HIS A 504 3.53 -0.42 -3.57
C HIS A 504 2.18 -1.15 -3.70
N ALA A 505 1.06 -0.42 -3.80
CA ALA A 505 -0.29 -1.02 -3.84
C ALA A 505 -0.45 -2.11 -4.91
N CYS A 506 -0.06 -1.84 -6.15
CA CYS A 506 -0.16 -2.77 -7.29
C CYS A 506 1.15 -3.51 -7.60
N MET A 507 2.20 -3.31 -6.84
CA MET A 507 3.51 -3.97 -6.94
C MET A 507 3.73 -4.91 -5.76
N HIS A 508 4.60 -4.55 -4.83
CA HIS A 508 4.98 -5.38 -3.69
C HIS A 508 3.80 -5.95 -2.90
N LEU A 509 2.77 -5.14 -2.59
CA LEU A 509 1.62 -5.62 -1.82
C LEU A 509 0.81 -6.68 -2.58
N LEU A 510 0.60 -6.49 -3.89
CA LEU A 510 -0.12 -7.44 -4.71
C LEU A 510 0.69 -8.74 -4.90
N TYR A 511 2.01 -8.62 -5.13
CA TYR A 511 2.91 -9.77 -5.28
C TYR A 511 3.05 -10.57 -3.99
N SER A 512 3.13 -9.91 -2.83
CA SER A 512 3.16 -10.57 -1.52
C SER A 512 1.88 -11.36 -1.25
N ARG A 513 0.72 -10.84 -1.63
CA ARG A 513 -0.57 -11.55 -1.53
C ARG A 513 -0.59 -12.78 -2.44
N PHE A 514 -0.10 -12.65 -3.67
CA PHE A 514 0.05 -13.74 -4.62
C PHE A 514 0.96 -14.84 -4.08
N PHE A 515 2.16 -14.49 -3.62
CA PHE A 515 3.09 -15.44 -3.02
C PHE A 515 2.51 -16.13 -1.79
N HIS A 516 1.82 -15.39 -0.93
CA HIS A 516 1.19 -15.95 0.27
C HIS A 516 0.19 -17.06 -0.07
N LYS A 517 -0.69 -16.81 -1.06
CA LYS A 517 -1.67 -17.81 -1.52
C LYS A 517 -1.00 -19.05 -2.09
N ILE A 518 0.07 -18.88 -2.85
CA ILE A 518 0.87 -20.01 -3.38
C ILE A 518 1.55 -20.80 -2.25
N LEU A 519 2.20 -20.11 -1.31
CA LEU A 519 2.86 -20.76 -0.16
C LEU A 519 1.85 -21.50 0.72
N ARG A 520 0.64 -20.97 0.87
CA ARG A 520 -0.48 -21.65 1.52
C ARG A 520 -0.85 -22.94 0.76
N ASP A 521 -1.09 -22.84 -0.55
CA ASP A 521 -1.51 -23.98 -1.39
C ASP A 521 -0.44 -25.07 -1.45
N TRP A 522 0.82 -24.71 -1.29
CA TRP A 522 1.93 -25.66 -1.19
C TRP A 522 2.20 -26.17 0.23
N GLY A 523 1.43 -25.71 1.21
CA GLY A 523 1.51 -26.18 2.60
C GLY A 523 2.68 -25.61 3.40
N TYR A 524 3.33 -24.56 2.95
CA TYR A 524 4.40 -23.87 3.68
C TYR A 524 3.89 -23.06 4.87
N LEU A 525 2.69 -22.52 4.76
CA LEU A 525 2.05 -21.70 5.79
C LEU A 525 0.52 -21.84 5.71
N SER A 526 -0.18 -21.26 6.68
CA SER A 526 -1.64 -21.19 6.73
C SER A 526 -2.13 -19.75 6.63
N GLY A 527 -3.43 -19.57 6.36
CA GLY A 527 -4.04 -18.24 6.19
C GLY A 527 -4.04 -17.77 4.73
N ASP A 528 -4.84 -16.73 4.46
CA ASP A 528 -5.12 -16.26 3.10
C ASP A 528 -4.39 -14.98 2.73
N GLU A 529 -4.08 -14.13 3.71
CA GLU A 529 -3.46 -12.83 3.48
C GLU A 529 -2.21 -12.64 4.35
N PRO A 530 -1.15 -12.02 3.81
CA PRO A 530 0.13 -11.86 4.53
C PRO A 530 0.08 -10.82 5.64
N PHE A 531 -0.76 -9.77 5.47
CA PHE A 531 -0.79 -8.59 6.32
C PHE A 531 -2.22 -8.32 6.79
N ALA A 532 -2.43 -8.36 8.12
CA ALA A 532 -3.76 -8.13 8.70
C ALA A 532 -4.17 -6.66 8.62
N ARG A 533 -3.28 -5.74 9.01
CA ARG A 533 -3.52 -4.28 8.94
C ARG A 533 -2.40 -3.60 8.18
N LEU A 534 -2.75 -2.63 7.35
CA LEU A 534 -1.81 -1.83 6.56
C LEU A 534 -1.96 -0.34 6.90
N LEU A 535 -0.83 0.30 7.21
CA LEU A 535 -0.71 1.75 7.21
C LEU A 535 0.11 2.21 6.01
N THR A 536 -0.49 3.05 5.16
CA THR A 536 0.26 3.74 4.10
C THR A 536 0.68 5.11 4.60
N GLN A 537 1.99 5.27 4.85
CA GLN A 537 2.52 6.54 5.33
C GLN A 537 2.59 7.61 4.23
N GLY A 538 2.39 8.88 4.63
CA GLY A 538 2.63 10.03 3.76
C GLY A 538 4.13 10.32 3.59
N MET A 539 4.47 11.04 2.54
CA MET A 539 5.85 11.43 2.22
C MET A 539 6.36 12.55 3.14
N VAL A 540 7.68 12.64 3.27
CA VAL A 540 8.32 13.83 3.84
C VAL A 540 8.66 14.78 2.71
N ILE A 541 8.06 15.97 2.74
CA ILE A 541 8.23 17.02 1.75
C ILE A 541 8.94 18.21 2.35
N LYS A 542 9.59 19.01 1.53
CA LYS A 542 10.19 20.30 1.91
C LYS A 542 9.95 21.31 0.81
N ASP A 543 9.50 22.50 1.17
CA ASP A 543 9.18 23.58 0.24
C ASP A 543 8.15 23.13 -0.83
N GLY A 544 7.13 22.39 -0.40
CA GLY A 544 6.05 21.89 -1.25
C GLY A 544 6.43 20.77 -2.22
N ALA A 545 7.63 20.19 -2.12
CA ALA A 545 8.10 19.14 -3.01
C ALA A 545 8.70 17.95 -2.25
N LYS A 546 8.60 16.74 -2.84
CA LYS A 546 9.30 15.55 -2.32
C LYS A 546 10.81 15.85 -2.23
N MET A 547 11.42 15.50 -1.08
CA MET A 547 12.87 15.62 -0.90
C MET A 547 13.62 14.75 -1.92
N SER A 548 14.53 15.36 -2.66
CA SER A 548 15.40 14.63 -3.58
C SER A 548 16.76 15.32 -3.73
N LYS A 549 17.82 14.54 -3.94
CA LYS A 549 19.18 15.06 -4.16
C LYS A 549 19.24 15.98 -5.39
N SER A 550 18.46 15.67 -6.43
CA SER A 550 18.39 16.48 -7.66
C SER A 550 17.76 17.85 -7.46
N LYS A 551 16.90 18.01 -6.45
CA LYS A 551 16.25 19.28 -6.10
C LYS A 551 17.03 20.08 -5.04
N GLY A 552 18.07 19.49 -4.42
CA GLY A 552 18.86 20.14 -3.37
C GLY A 552 18.09 20.40 -2.05
N ASN A 553 16.90 19.83 -1.87
CA ASN A 553 16.02 20.07 -0.71
C ASN A 553 16.09 18.95 0.34
N VAL A 554 17.10 18.08 0.29
CA VAL A 554 17.26 16.96 1.23
C VAL A 554 17.73 17.46 2.59
N VAL A 555 17.02 17.06 3.64
CA VAL A 555 17.48 17.18 5.04
C VAL A 555 18.14 15.87 5.43
N THR A 556 19.42 15.94 5.78
CA THR A 556 20.17 14.76 6.23
C THR A 556 19.87 14.49 7.70
N PRO A 557 19.53 13.25 8.09
CA PRO A 557 19.31 12.90 9.49
C PRO A 557 20.48 13.28 10.40
N GLY A 558 21.73 13.07 9.97
CA GLY A 558 22.93 13.37 10.76
C GLY A 558 22.93 14.78 11.34
N SER A 559 22.63 15.80 10.52
CA SER A 559 22.60 17.19 10.99
C SER A 559 21.54 17.45 12.09
N ILE A 560 20.43 16.70 12.04
CA ILE A 560 19.37 16.80 13.06
C ILE A 560 19.76 16.02 14.31
N LEU A 561 20.32 14.83 14.14
CA LEU A 561 20.78 13.98 15.24
C LEU A 561 21.89 14.68 16.05
N ASP A 562 22.87 15.27 15.39
CA ASP A 562 23.98 15.98 16.03
C ASP A 562 23.54 17.23 16.78
N ARG A 563 22.55 17.95 16.26
CA ARG A 563 22.09 19.23 16.85
C ARG A 563 20.99 19.05 17.91
N PHE A 564 20.06 18.11 17.71
CA PHE A 564 18.85 17.99 18.51
C PHE A 564 18.65 16.62 19.16
N GLY A 565 19.43 15.62 18.75
CA GLY A 565 19.32 14.24 19.24
C GLY A 565 18.24 13.41 18.53
N ALA A 566 18.34 12.09 18.69
CA ALA A 566 17.44 11.11 18.07
C ALA A 566 15.98 11.24 18.54
N ASP A 567 15.76 11.42 19.81
CA ASP A 567 14.41 11.54 20.39
C ASP A 567 13.63 12.75 19.82
N THR A 568 14.33 13.88 19.56
CA THR A 568 13.72 15.04 18.91
C THR A 568 13.32 14.73 17.47
N ALA A 569 14.18 14.05 16.70
CA ALA A 569 13.91 13.67 15.32
C ALA A 569 12.70 12.71 15.24
N ARG A 570 12.64 11.72 16.14
CA ARG A 570 11.52 10.77 16.26
C ARG A 570 10.24 11.51 16.59
N LEU A 571 10.26 12.31 17.67
CA LEU A 571 9.09 13.04 18.15
C LEU A 571 8.52 13.99 17.09
N PHE A 572 9.38 14.76 16.40
CA PHE A 572 8.96 15.66 15.33
C PHE A 572 8.32 14.92 14.16
N SER A 573 8.91 13.80 13.73
CA SER A 573 8.41 13.02 12.58
C SER A 573 6.99 12.47 12.77
N LEU A 574 6.53 12.41 14.03
CA LEU A 574 5.22 11.87 14.44
C LEU A 574 4.26 12.96 14.88
N PHE A 575 4.80 14.08 15.41
CA PHE A 575 3.98 15.19 15.87
C PHE A 575 3.51 16.12 14.75
N ALA A 576 4.35 16.33 13.72
CA ALA A 576 4.12 17.33 12.68
C ALA A 576 2.91 17.04 11.77
N ALA A 577 2.55 15.77 11.60
CA ALA A 577 1.40 15.36 10.78
C ALA A 577 0.89 13.96 11.16
N PRO A 578 -0.41 13.67 10.94
CA PRO A 578 -0.92 12.29 11.00
C PRO A 578 -0.11 11.36 10.08
N PRO A 579 0.06 10.07 10.43
CA PRO A 579 0.96 9.18 9.71
C PRO A 579 0.61 9.00 8.22
N GLU A 580 -0.65 9.02 7.84
CA GLU A 580 -1.13 8.89 6.47
C GLU A 580 -1.01 10.17 5.63
N LYS A 581 -0.74 11.32 6.25
CA LYS A 581 -0.58 12.61 5.57
C LYS A 581 0.88 12.92 5.30
N ASP A 582 1.13 13.71 4.26
CA ASP A 582 2.47 14.23 4.00
C ASP A 582 2.94 15.11 5.15
N LEU A 583 4.22 14.99 5.48
CA LEU A 583 4.89 15.79 6.49
C LEU A 583 5.70 16.89 5.81
N ASP A 584 5.30 18.14 6.01
CA ASP A 584 6.08 19.29 5.57
C ASP A 584 7.18 19.62 6.58
N TRP A 585 8.43 19.59 6.12
CA TRP A 585 9.59 19.79 6.96
C TRP A 585 9.68 21.23 7.45
N ASN A 586 9.72 21.39 8.79
CA ASN A 586 9.76 22.70 9.43
C ASN A 586 10.75 22.70 10.61
N GLU A 587 11.83 23.47 10.50
CA GLU A 587 12.86 23.56 11.55
C GLU A 587 12.34 24.14 12.87
N LYS A 588 11.41 25.10 12.83
CA LYS A 588 10.77 25.64 14.05
C LYS A 588 9.97 24.57 14.80
N GLY A 589 9.38 23.62 14.09
CA GLY A 589 8.70 22.48 14.68
C GLY A 589 9.67 21.53 15.38
N VAL A 590 10.85 21.26 14.77
CA VAL A 590 11.91 20.46 15.40
C VAL A 590 12.39 21.12 16.70
N GLU A 591 12.65 22.44 16.68
CA GLU A 591 13.01 23.21 17.89
C GLU A 591 11.92 23.17 18.95
N GLY A 592 10.64 23.19 18.53
CA GLY A 592 9.49 23.05 19.44
C GLY A 592 9.48 21.73 20.18
N CYS A 593 9.71 20.61 19.46
CA CYS A 593 9.84 19.28 20.04
C CYS A 593 11.05 19.19 20.99
N HIS A 594 12.19 19.75 20.60
CA HIS A 594 13.39 19.78 21.43
C HIS A 594 13.12 20.54 22.75
N ARG A 595 12.50 21.73 22.68
CA ARG A 595 12.13 22.51 23.88
C ARG A 595 11.16 21.73 24.79
N PHE A 596 10.23 20.97 24.22
CA PHE A 596 9.34 20.14 25.01
C PHE A 596 10.10 19.08 25.81
N LEU A 597 11.02 18.35 25.17
CA LEU A 597 11.86 17.37 25.86
C LEU A 597 12.75 18.03 26.94
N GLN A 598 13.34 19.20 26.65
CA GLN A 598 14.11 19.95 27.64
C GLN A 598 13.28 20.41 28.85
N ARG A 599 11.98 20.70 28.68
CA ARG A 599 11.11 21.05 29.79
C ARG A 599 10.89 19.83 30.70
N ILE A 600 10.67 18.63 30.15
CA ILE A 600 10.56 17.41 30.96
C ILE A 600 11.85 17.16 31.73
N TRP A 601 13.00 17.26 31.05
CA TRP A 601 14.32 17.11 31.65
C TRP A 601 14.52 18.07 32.83
N ARG A 602 14.25 19.37 32.65
CA ARG A 602 14.36 20.39 33.72
C ARG A 602 13.41 20.10 34.89
N LEU A 603 12.17 19.76 34.60
CA LEU A 603 11.19 19.45 35.64
C LEU A 603 11.65 18.27 36.50
N PHE A 604 12.19 17.24 35.86
CA PHE A 604 12.73 16.06 36.52
C PHE A 604 13.86 16.42 37.48
N TYR A 605 14.91 17.09 37.00
CA TYR A 605 16.10 17.39 37.81
C TYR A 605 15.85 18.48 38.89
N GLN A 606 14.95 19.40 38.67
CA GLN A 606 14.51 20.36 39.70
C GLN A 606 13.84 19.65 40.87
N HIS A 607 13.24 18.48 40.67
CA HIS A 607 12.52 17.76 41.71
C HIS A 607 13.07 16.35 41.96
N GLN A 608 14.27 16.06 41.51
CA GLN A 608 14.88 14.71 41.54
C GLN A 608 14.83 14.06 42.93
N SER A 609 15.17 14.81 43.99
CA SER A 609 15.11 14.29 45.35
C SER A 609 13.70 13.84 45.74
N SER A 610 12.68 14.62 45.40
CA SER A 610 11.29 14.27 45.66
C SER A 610 10.79 13.12 44.82
N LEU A 611 11.29 12.97 43.62
CA LEU A 611 10.92 11.87 42.67
C LEU A 611 11.58 10.53 43.05
N ALA A 612 12.78 10.57 43.63
CA ALA A 612 13.52 9.39 44.10
C ALA A 612 13.01 8.84 45.43
N ASP A 613 12.25 9.64 46.21
CA ASP A 613 11.67 9.21 47.47
C ASP A 613 10.72 8.00 47.25
N PRO A 614 10.69 6.99 48.15
CA PRO A 614 9.71 5.93 48.05
C PRO A 614 8.27 6.51 48.10
N MET A 615 7.43 6.06 47.18
CA MET A 615 6.01 6.41 47.22
C MET A 615 5.32 5.76 48.42
N VAL A 616 4.69 6.54 49.25
CA VAL A 616 3.82 6.04 50.30
C VAL A 616 2.52 5.51 49.69
N PRO A 617 1.79 4.60 50.39
CA PRO A 617 0.49 4.12 49.91
C PRO A 617 -0.48 5.26 49.69
N GLU A 618 -1.21 5.24 48.61
CA GLU A 618 -2.19 6.28 48.26
C GLU A 618 -3.25 6.47 49.35
N SER A 619 -3.62 5.38 50.06
CA SER A 619 -4.57 5.39 51.16
C SER A 619 -4.14 6.27 52.34
N GLU A 620 -2.86 6.61 52.43
CA GLU A 620 -2.29 7.45 53.49
C GLU A 620 -2.26 8.94 53.09
N ILE A 621 -2.68 9.26 51.86
CA ILE A 621 -2.63 10.64 51.32
C ILE A 621 -4.04 11.24 51.22
N SER A 622 -4.21 12.41 51.77
CA SER A 622 -5.40 13.26 51.58
C SER A 622 -5.05 14.32 50.51
N PHE A 623 -5.66 14.25 49.34
CA PHE A 623 -5.34 15.12 48.21
C PHE A 623 -6.19 16.41 48.24
N SER A 624 -5.53 17.54 48.14
CA SER A 624 -6.17 18.85 47.89
C SER A 624 -6.78 18.89 46.49
N GLU A 625 -7.69 19.86 46.28
CA GLU A 625 -8.35 20.03 44.96
C GLU A 625 -7.33 20.27 43.83
N LYS A 626 -6.26 21.04 44.08
CA LYS A 626 -5.19 21.24 43.09
C LYS A 626 -4.47 19.95 42.76
N CYS A 627 -4.17 19.09 43.71
CA CYS A 627 -3.57 17.76 43.48
C CYS A 627 -4.53 16.84 42.71
N LEU A 628 -5.83 16.87 43.06
CA LEU A 628 -6.84 16.10 42.32
C LEU A 628 -6.96 16.54 40.85
N ILE A 629 -6.88 17.84 40.56
CA ILE A 629 -6.86 18.37 39.17
C ILE A 629 -5.66 17.79 38.38
N LEU A 630 -4.46 17.82 38.93
CA LEU A 630 -3.26 17.29 38.31
C LEU A 630 -3.37 15.76 38.10
N ARG A 631 -3.92 15.03 39.08
CA ARG A 631 -4.16 13.60 38.97
C ARG A 631 -5.18 13.29 37.88
N ARG A 632 -6.29 14.02 37.81
CA ARG A 632 -7.26 13.90 36.69
C ARG A 632 -6.60 14.11 35.35
N LYS A 633 -5.75 15.15 35.22
CA LYS A 633 -5.02 15.45 34.00
C LYS A 633 -4.02 14.32 33.66
N THR A 634 -3.35 13.74 34.65
CA THR A 634 -2.47 12.59 34.47
C THR A 634 -3.23 11.38 33.89
N HIS A 635 -4.36 11.01 34.50
CA HIS A 635 -5.15 9.87 34.03
C HIS A 635 -5.84 10.13 32.70
N TRP A 636 -6.26 11.38 32.44
CA TRP A 636 -6.73 11.78 31.10
C TRP A 636 -5.63 11.63 30.04
N MET A 637 -4.40 12.04 30.35
CA MET A 637 -3.26 11.85 29.43
C MET A 637 -3.03 10.36 29.14
N ILE A 638 -3.04 9.49 30.18
CA ILE A 638 -2.86 8.03 29.99
C ILE A 638 -3.95 7.48 29.07
N GLN A 639 -5.22 7.79 29.34
CA GLN A 639 -6.35 7.36 28.51
C GLN A 639 -6.17 7.86 27.08
N LYS A 640 -5.94 9.17 26.93
CA LYS A 640 -5.85 9.83 25.63
C LYS A 640 -4.71 9.27 24.79
N MET A 641 -3.52 9.08 25.39
CA MET A 641 -2.37 8.48 24.68
C MET A 641 -2.65 7.01 24.32
N THR A 642 -3.31 6.24 25.16
CA THR A 642 -3.70 4.86 24.87
C THR A 642 -4.62 4.80 23.65
N ASP A 643 -5.70 5.58 23.65
CA ASP A 643 -6.71 5.59 22.59
C ASP A 643 -6.13 6.13 21.27
N ASP A 644 -5.29 7.16 21.36
CA ASP A 644 -4.69 7.79 20.17
C ASP A 644 -3.57 6.94 19.55
N ILE A 645 -2.81 6.17 20.33
CA ILE A 645 -1.86 5.19 19.78
C ILE A 645 -2.61 4.06 19.08
N GLU A 646 -3.66 3.51 19.70
CA GLU A 646 -4.49 2.44 19.10
C GLU A 646 -5.20 2.90 17.80
N SER A 647 -5.52 4.19 17.69
CA SER A 647 -6.14 4.80 16.50
C SER A 647 -5.15 5.54 15.59
N GLU A 648 -3.83 5.37 15.79
CA GLU A 648 -2.75 5.92 14.94
C GLU A 648 -2.69 7.47 14.92
N LYS A 649 -3.23 8.14 15.93
CA LYS A 649 -3.21 9.59 16.07
C LYS A 649 -2.01 10.07 16.91
N PHE A 650 -0.81 9.71 16.50
CA PHE A 650 0.41 9.96 17.28
C PHE A 650 0.64 11.44 17.62
N ASN A 651 0.31 12.34 16.71
CA ASN A 651 0.39 13.78 16.93
C ASN A 651 -0.53 14.25 18.07
N VAL A 652 -1.72 13.68 18.21
CA VAL A 652 -2.66 13.98 19.28
C VAL A 652 -2.20 13.36 20.60
N ALA A 653 -1.67 12.13 20.57
CA ALA A 653 -1.07 11.50 21.74
C ALA A 653 0.06 12.36 22.35
N ILE A 654 0.98 12.85 21.50
CA ILE A 654 2.07 13.74 21.95
C ILE A 654 1.51 15.05 22.54
N SER A 655 0.46 15.61 21.93
CA SER A 655 -0.20 16.81 22.44
C SER A 655 -0.75 16.62 23.86
N ALA A 656 -1.32 15.45 24.17
CA ALA A 656 -1.84 15.14 25.52
C ALA A 656 -0.72 15.14 26.57
N ALA A 657 0.47 14.62 26.22
CA ALA A 657 1.65 14.71 27.09
C ALA A 657 2.13 16.17 27.29
N MET A 658 2.11 16.98 26.21
CA MET A 658 2.46 18.41 26.29
C MET A 658 1.50 19.16 27.20
N GLU A 659 0.21 18.86 27.18
CA GLU A 659 -0.79 19.45 28.06
C GLU A 659 -0.53 19.11 29.52
N LEU A 660 -0.21 17.85 29.85
CA LEU A 660 0.15 17.50 31.23
C LEU A 660 1.37 18.28 31.74
N VAL A 661 2.42 18.38 30.91
CA VAL A 661 3.62 19.18 31.26
C VAL A 661 3.28 20.63 31.46
N ASN A 662 2.37 21.22 30.68
CA ASN A 662 1.90 22.60 30.89
C ASN A 662 1.18 22.77 32.22
N GLU A 663 0.33 21.84 32.63
CA GLU A 663 -0.37 21.87 33.92
C GLU A 663 0.61 21.76 35.10
N LEU A 664 1.64 20.91 35.01
CA LEU A 664 2.67 20.80 36.04
C LEU A 664 3.46 22.09 36.19
N TYR A 665 3.84 22.75 35.09
CA TYR A 665 4.48 24.07 35.12
C TYR A 665 3.52 25.19 35.61
N GLY A 666 2.23 25.11 35.29
CA GLY A 666 1.20 26.03 35.80
C GLY A 666 1.11 25.98 37.33
N ALA A 667 1.12 24.78 37.91
CA ALA A 667 1.11 24.61 39.36
C ALA A 667 2.34 25.26 40.05
N LEU A 668 3.54 25.16 39.39
CA LEU A 668 4.77 25.81 39.87
C LEU A 668 4.75 27.33 39.70
N ALA A 669 4.16 27.85 38.62
CA ALA A 669 4.04 29.30 38.39
C ALA A 669 3.15 29.97 39.45
N ASP A 670 2.10 29.28 39.90
CA ASP A 670 1.22 29.73 40.98
C ASP A 670 1.92 29.71 42.36
N ASN A 671 2.77 28.70 42.59
CA ASN A 671 3.53 28.51 43.83
C ASN A 671 4.80 27.69 43.55
N GLU A 672 5.98 28.32 43.57
CA GLU A 672 7.27 27.68 43.33
C GLU A 672 7.55 26.48 44.27
N LYS A 673 6.97 26.47 45.46
CA LYS A 673 7.08 25.39 46.46
C LYS A 673 5.90 24.42 46.44
N PHE A 674 5.07 24.48 45.43
CA PHE A 674 3.88 23.62 45.34
C PHE A 674 4.20 22.13 45.66
N PHE A 675 5.21 21.59 45.03
CA PHE A 675 5.59 20.18 45.22
C PHE A 675 6.38 19.89 46.50
N SER A 676 6.32 20.77 47.54
CA SER A 676 6.99 20.51 48.82
C SER A 676 6.09 19.76 49.83
N SER A 677 4.77 19.74 49.67
CA SER A 677 3.88 18.96 50.53
C SER A 677 3.86 17.48 50.15
N SER A 678 3.54 16.58 51.09
CA SER A 678 3.53 15.12 50.85
C SER A 678 2.58 14.71 49.75
N GLU A 679 1.37 15.28 49.70
CA GLU A 679 0.36 15.04 48.67
C GLU A 679 0.81 15.49 47.27
N ALA A 680 1.44 16.68 47.20
CA ALA A 680 1.89 17.26 45.96
C ALA A 680 3.15 16.52 45.40
N LYS A 681 4.07 16.10 46.29
CA LYS A 681 5.17 15.19 45.91
C LYS A 681 4.64 13.88 45.33
N TRP A 682 3.67 13.26 45.99
CA TRP A 682 3.06 12.02 45.52
C TRP A 682 2.40 12.22 44.14
N THR A 683 1.67 13.32 43.95
CA THR A 683 1.04 13.68 42.69
C THR A 683 2.08 13.86 41.58
N LEU A 684 3.21 14.53 41.89
CA LEU A 684 4.31 14.70 40.93
C LEU A 684 4.95 13.34 40.55
N GLN A 685 5.14 12.46 41.55
CA GLN A 685 5.69 11.11 41.30
C GLN A 685 4.77 10.31 40.37
N GLU A 686 3.43 10.32 40.63
CA GLU A 686 2.44 9.66 39.77
C GLU A 686 2.49 10.21 38.34
N ALA A 687 2.49 11.54 38.20
CA ALA A 687 2.50 12.23 36.90
C ALA A 687 3.79 11.95 36.12
N MET A 688 4.95 12.08 36.75
CA MET A 688 6.24 11.87 36.08
C MET A 688 6.44 10.40 35.68
N ARG A 689 6.12 9.43 36.53
CA ARG A 689 6.19 7.99 36.17
C ARG A 689 5.27 7.68 35.00
N SER A 690 4.04 8.18 35.00
CA SER A 690 3.08 8.01 33.92
C SER A 690 3.57 8.65 32.62
N LEU A 691 4.15 9.85 32.72
CA LEU A 691 4.69 10.58 31.55
C LEU A 691 5.88 9.83 30.93
N LEU A 692 6.83 9.33 31.75
CA LEU A 692 7.98 8.56 31.29
C LEU A 692 7.54 7.28 30.57
N LEU A 693 6.61 6.53 31.16
CA LEU A 693 6.08 5.30 30.56
C LEU A 693 5.34 5.57 29.22
N CYS A 694 4.47 6.60 29.20
CA CYS A 694 3.70 6.93 28.01
C CYS A 694 4.57 7.51 26.87
N LEU A 695 5.65 8.23 27.17
CA LEU A 695 6.56 8.78 26.17
C LEU A 695 7.71 7.84 25.79
N ALA A 696 7.93 6.75 26.52
CA ALA A 696 9.00 5.79 26.21
C ALA A 696 9.00 5.27 24.77
N PRO A 697 7.86 4.96 24.13
CA PRO A 697 7.84 4.61 22.70
C PRO A 697 8.29 5.75 21.78
N PHE A 698 8.04 7.00 22.13
CA PHE A 698 8.29 8.19 21.29
C PHE A 698 9.71 8.74 21.45
N ALA A 699 10.22 8.79 22.67
CA ALA A 699 11.53 9.35 23.03
C ALA A 699 12.32 8.36 23.92
N PRO A 700 12.72 7.19 23.36
CA PRO A 700 13.23 6.07 24.15
C PRO A 700 14.52 6.37 24.91
N HIS A 701 15.44 7.19 24.38
CA HIS A 701 16.73 7.46 25.04
C HIS A 701 16.53 8.29 26.31
N MET A 702 15.80 9.39 26.22
CA MET A 702 15.59 10.27 27.35
C MET A 702 14.71 9.62 28.41
N MET A 703 13.65 8.89 28.00
CA MET A 703 12.77 8.24 28.95
C MET A 703 13.48 7.08 29.67
N GLU A 704 14.37 6.37 29.00
CA GLU A 704 15.21 5.33 29.61
C GLU A 704 16.15 5.92 30.67
N GLU A 705 16.86 7.01 30.34
CA GLU A 705 17.76 7.69 31.27
C GLU A 705 17.02 8.16 32.53
N LEU A 706 15.91 8.87 32.37
CA LEU A 706 15.11 9.34 33.51
C LEU A 706 14.49 8.20 34.33
N TRP A 707 14.20 7.05 33.69
CA TRP A 707 13.71 5.85 34.36
C TRP A 707 14.79 5.23 35.28
N HIS A 708 16.03 5.18 34.80
CA HIS A 708 17.18 4.73 35.61
C HIS A 708 17.49 5.70 36.75
N GLU A 709 17.39 7.02 36.52
CA GLU A 709 17.55 8.05 37.56
C GLU A 709 16.51 7.94 38.70
N LEU A 710 15.33 7.35 38.40
CA LEU A 710 14.33 6.98 39.43
C LEU A 710 14.71 5.71 40.22
N GLY A 711 15.87 5.11 39.97
CA GLY A 711 16.36 3.90 40.65
C GLY A 711 15.87 2.59 40.05
N HIS A 712 15.17 2.60 38.92
CA HIS A 712 14.75 1.36 38.26
C HIS A 712 15.95 0.67 37.57
N ARG A 713 16.05 -0.66 37.74
CA ARG A 713 17.12 -1.48 37.16
C ARG A 713 16.71 -2.19 35.85
N THR A 714 15.45 -2.09 35.50
CA THR A 714 14.87 -2.69 34.27
C THR A 714 14.66 -1.61 33.22
N PHE A 715 14.66 -1.99 31.94
CA PHE A 715 14.37 -1.05 30.84
C PHE A 715 12.94 -0.53 30.94
N VAL A 716 12.74 0.76 30.67
CA VAL A 716 11.42 1.40 30.67
C VAL A 716 10.45 0.72 29.71
N THR A 717 10.95 0.21 28.58
CA THR A 717 10.15 -0.52 27.57
C THR A 717 9.73 -1.92 27.99
N THR A 718 10.26 -2.45 29.13
CA THR A 718 9.82 -3.72 29.72
C THR A 718 8.82 -3.50 30.87
N ALA A 719 8.59 -2.26 31.25
CA ALA A 719 7.56 -1.92 32.23
C ALA A 719 6.15 -2.03 31.63
N GLU A 720 5.16 -2.28 32.48
CA GLU A 720 3.77 -2.34 32.04
C GLU A 720 3.28 -0.95 31.64
N TRP A 721 2.51 -0.88 30.53
CA TRP A 721 1.82 0.35 30.11
C TRP A 721 0.88 0.84 31.24
N PRO A 722 0.91 2.13 31.60
CA PRO A 722 0.12 2.61 32.73
C PRO A 722 -1.37 2.51 32.44
N LYS A 723 -2.15 2.20 33.49
CA LYS A 723 -3.61 2.11 33.46
C LYS A 723 -4.21 3.39 33.99
N TYR A 724 -5.15 3.97 33.27
CA TYR A 724 -5.92 5.07 33.80
C TYR A 724 -7.04 4.59 34.74
N ARG A 725 -7.47 5.46 35.64
CA ARG A 725 -8.56 5.20 36.57
C ARG A 725 -9.81 5.95 36.09
N PRO A 726 -10.89 5.23 35.71
CA PRO A 726 -12.11 5.86 35.23
C PRO A 726 -12.75 6.83 36.23
N GLU A 727 -12.65 6.54 37.53
CA GLU A 727 -13.19 7.37 38.60
C GLU A 727 -12.53 8.75 38.66
N LEU A 728 -11.28 8.88 38.29
CA LEU A 728 -10.59 10.19 38.22
C LEU A 728 -10.91 10.94 36.92
N LEU A 729 -11.49 10.30 35.91
CA LEU A 729 -11.89 10.97 34.67
C LEU A 729 -13.28 11.61 34.76
N VAL A 730 -14.04 11.25 35.76
CA VAL A 730 -15.35 11.87 35.99
C VAL A 730 -15.12 13.29 36.53
N GLU A 731 -15.37 14.30 35.71
CA GLU A 731 -15.42 15.67 36.16
C GLU A 731 -16.53 15.79 37.20
N SER A 732 -16.19 16.15 38.44
CA SER A 732 -17.14 16.41 39.48
C SER A 732 -17.88 17.75 39.30
N LYS A 733 -17.35 18.63 38.45
CA LYS A 733 -17.85 19.97 38.16
C LYS A 733 -17.94 20.25 36.66
N PHE A 734 -18.80 21.15 36.27
CA PHE A 734 -18.94 21.69 34.93
C PHE A 734 -19.14 23.20 34.96
N THR A 735 -18.70 23.90 33.89
CA THR A 735 -18.93 25.35 33.76
C THR A 735 -20.29 25.62 33.13
N LEU A 736 -21.22 26.13 33.92
CA LEU A 736 -22.52 26.58 33.45
C LEU A 736 -22.43 28.01 32.92
N VAL A 737 -22.86 28.19 31.67
CA VAL A 737 -23.02 29.53 31.06
C VAL A 737 -24.37 30.10 31.52
N VAL A 738 -24.33 31.22 32.26
CA VAL A 738 -25.53 31.87 32.73
C VAL A 738 -25.92 33.04 31.83
N GLN A 739 -27.15 33.01 31.35
CA GLN A 739 -27.74 34.03 30.48
C GLN A 739 -28.92 34.69 31.16
N VAL A 740 -29.15 35.97 30.83
CA VAL A 740 -30.40 36.68 31.12
C VAL A 740 -30.99 37.24 29.83
N ASN A 741 -32.20 36.82 29.49
CA ASN A 741 -32.86 37.14 28.22
C ASN A 741 -31.96 36.82 26.98
N GLY A 742 -31.31 35.66 26.99
CA GLY A 742 -30.46 35.18 25.89
C GLY A 742 -29.06 35.82 25.80
N LYS A 743 -28.71 36.77 26.68
CA LYS A 743 -27.37 37.39 26.72
C LYS A 743 -26.55 36.77 27.83
N VAL A 744 -25.34 36.31 27.54
CA VAL A 744 -24.41 35.76 28.55
C VAL A 744 -24.06 36.85 29.57
N ARG A 745 -24.18 36.53 30.86
CA ARG A 745 -23.91 37.43 31.99
C ARG A 745 -22.79 36.91 32.89
N ASP A 746 -22.71 35.59 33.04
CA ASP A 746 -21.65 34.99 33.87
C ASP A 746 -21.39 33.56 33.45
N ARG A 747 -20.30 32.99 33.97
CA ARG A 747 -19.97 31.58 33.93
C ARG A 747 -19.64 31.10 35.32
N VAL A 748 -20.27 30.02 35.78
CA VAL A 748 -20.12 29.51 37.14
C VAL A 748 -19.81 28.00 37.09
N GLU A 749 -18.90 27.56 37.96
CA GLU A 749 -18.67 26.11 38.16
C GLU A 749 -19.78 25.53 39.05
N MET A 750 -20.35 24.42 38.62
CA MET A 750 -21.36 23.67 39.34
C MET A 750 -21.03 22.18 39.37
N ALA A 751 -21.49 21.49 40.42
CA ALA A 751 -21.30 20.04 40.53
C ALA A 751 -22.14 19.32 39.47
N LYS A 752 -21.58 18.27 38.85
CA LYS A 752 -22.35 17.37 37.96
C LYS A 752 -23.45 16.66 38.74
N GLY A 753 -24.60 16.47 38.10
CA GLY A 753 -25.77 15.86 38.74
C GLY A 753 -26.60 16.81 39.58
N ILE A 754 -26.26 18.11 39.66
CA ILE A 754 -27.06 19.12 40.33
C ILE A 754 -28.46 19.21 39.67
N THR A 755 -29.51 19.27 40.48
CA THR A 755 -30.87 19.38 39.98
C THR A 755 -31.16 20.72 39.34
N LYS A 756 -32.13 20.78 38.41
CA LYS A 756 -32.57 22.04 37.78
C LYS A 756 -32.99 23.08 38.83
N ASP A 757 -33.67 22.63 39.87
CA ASP A 757 -34.19 23.53 40.93
C ASP A 757 -33.05 24.12 41.77
N ASP A 758 -32.02 23.35 42.06
CA ASP A 758 -30.85 23.82 42.77
C ASP A 758 -30.00 24.78 41.90
N VAL A 759 -29.85 24.47 40.60
CA VAL A 759 -29.23 25.38 39.63
C VAL A 759 -29.99 26.70 39.58
N GLN A 760 -31.32 26.67 39.54
CA GLN A 760 -32.15 27.88 39.52
C GLN A 760 -31.94 28.70 40.77
N LYS A 761 -31.99 28.08 41.97
CA LYS A 761 -31.75 28.79 43.26
C LYS A 761 -30.36 29.46 43.26
N LEU A 762 -29.32 28.73 42.88
CA LEU A 762 -27.96 29.26 42.87
C LEU A 762 -27.80 30.40 41.86
N VAL A 763 -28.30 30.26 40.65
CA VAL A 763 -28.20 31.27 39.60
C VAL A 763 -28.93 32.55 39.96
N LEU A 764 -30.12 32.45 40.55
CA LEU A 764 -30.89 33.64 40.99
C LEU A 764 -30.26 34.33 42.18
N ALA A 765 -29.45 33.63 42.98
CA ALA A 765 -28.73 34.18 44.11
C ALA A 765 -27.40 34.88 43.75
N MET A 766 -26.91 34.68 42.49
CA MET A 766 -25.61 35.24 42.06
C MET A 766 -25.61 36.78 42.01
N ASP A 767 -24.65 37.44 42.66
CA ASP A 767 -24.54 38.90 42.71
C ASP A 767 -24.40 39.54 41.31
N LYS A 768 -23.76 38.88 40.38
CA LYS A 768 -23.65 39.33 38.97
C LYS A 768 -24.97 39.19 38.18
N ILE A 769 -25.90 38.40 38.63
CA ILE A 769 -27.20 38.17 37.97
C ILE A 769 -28.28 39.06 38.54
N LYS A 770 -28.25 39.32 39.89
CA LYS A 770 -29.22 40.12 40.59
C LYS A 770 -29.54 41.48 39.89
N PRO A 771 -28.57 42.29 39.43
CA PRO A 771 -28.89 43.58 38.78
C PRO A 771 -29.73 43.48 37.51
N PHE A 772 -29.74 42.32 36.87
CA PHE A 772 -30.53 42.09 35.64
C PHE A 772 -31.92 41.57 35.89
N ILE A 773 -32.19 41.05 37.10
CA ILE A 773 -33.47 40.42 37.47
C ILE A 773 -34.24 41.21 38.55
N GLU A 774 -33.57 42.10 39.29
CA GLU A 774 -34.16 42.90 40.36
C GLU A 774 -35.30 43.82 39.83
N GLY A 775 -36.45 43.76 40.47
CA GLY A 775 -37.65 44.51 40.06
C GLY A 775 -38.41 43.94 38.88
N LYS A 776 -37.98 42.74 38.35
CA LYS A 776 -38.66 42.08 37.24
C LYS A 776 -39.28 40.76 37.64
N THR A 777 -40.34 40.36 36.95
CA THR A 777 -40.96 39.06 37.16
C THR A 777 -40.25 37.97 36.41
N LEU A 778 -39.87 36.87 37.09
CA LEU A 778 -39.32 35.70 36.45
C LEU A 778 -40.40 35.01 35.57
N ARG A 779 -40.27 35.03 34.30
CA ARG A 779 -41.20 34.39 33.34
C ARG A 779 -40.89 32.93 33.11
N GLN A 780 -39.60 32.60 32.94
CA GLN A 780 -39.17 31.24 32.68
C GLN A 780 -37.70 31.05 33.08
N PHE A 781 -37.38 29.83 33.54
CA PHE A 781 -36.00 29.39 33.73
C PHE A 781 -35.73 28.20 32.77
N ILE A 782 -34.84 28.44 31.78
CA ILE A 782 -34.47 27.44 30.80
C ILE A 782 -33.12 26.87 31.21
N TYR A 783 -33.06 25.58 31.47
CA TYR A 783 -31.84 24.85 31.83
C TYR A 783 -31.55 23.78 30.81
N VAL A 784 -30.39 23.86 30.14
CA VAL A 784 -29.82 22.82 29.36
C VAL A 784 -28.76 22.17 30.23
N PRO A 785 -28.90 20.92 30.67
CA PRO A 785 -28.00 20.25 31.59
C PRO A 785 -26.54 20.41 31.18
N GLU A 786 -25.72 20.79 32.15
CA GLU A 786 -24.25 20.98 32.04
C GLU A 786 -23.78 21.99 30.98
N LYS A 787 -24.66 22.80 30.39
CA LYS A 787 -24.32 23.76 29.34
C LYS A 787 -24.74 25.18 29.64
N ILE A 788 -26.05 25.43 29.75
CA ILE A 788 -26.60 26.79 29.81
C ILE A 788 -27.77 26.85 30.76
N ALA A 789 -27.79 27.94 31.60
CA ALA A 789 -29.00 28.39 32.29
C ALA A 789 -29.38 29.77 31.74
N ASN A 790 -30.60 29.92 31.25
CA ASN A 790 -31.12 31.21 30.79
C ASN A 790 -32.30 31.66 31.65
N VAL A 791 -32.13 32.78 32.35
CA VAL A 791 -33.16 33.45 33.16
C VAL A 791 -33.94 34.38 32.25
N VAL A 792 -35.19 34.09 32.01
CA VAL A 792 -36.09 34.94 31.22
C VAL A 792 -36.93 35.78 32.14
N VAL A 793 -36.75 37.09 32.12
CA VAL A 793 -37.45 38.08 32.97
C VAL A 793 -38.12 39.13 32.09
N GLY A 794 -39.20 39.68 32.59
CA GLY A 794 -39.97 40.74 31.92
C GLY A 794 -40.77 41.59 32.86
#